data_dca0fd69c824d28cf11dd52ae9e03a5d
#
_entry.id   dca0fd69c824d28cf11dd52ae9e03a5d
#
_cell.length_a   1.000
_cell.length_b   1.000
_cell.length_c   1.000
_cell.angle_alpha   90.00
_cell.angle_beta   90.00
_cell.angle_gamma   90.00
#
_symmetry.space_group_name_H-M   'P 1'
#
loop_
_entity.id
_entity.type
_entity.pdbx_description
1 polymer ?
#
loop_
_entity_poly.entity_id
_entity_poly.type
_entity_poly.pdbx_seq_one_letter_code
_entity_poly.pdbx_strand_id
1 'polypeptide(L)'
;MTIGGATMKIFVRSTLALALASAFLPALSAHAQDKAAATPATTGKASKPAQKAADLLPFHATEKLLPNGLKIIIVPTGLPNIISLHIPVQTGSRNEIEEGKSGFAHFFEHMMFRGTKEIPADKYKDILTATGARQNAYTSDDLTNYHTTFSKEDLETMLRIEADRFENLSYSEADFKTESRAVLGEYNKNSANPISKLFEVMRDAAYQKHTYKHTTMGFLKDIEDMPNQYAYSKVFFDRWYRPERTTVIIAGDVEPQKAIALVEKYWGKWQRGKVQPAVPAEPAATGAIYKHVPWPSPTLPYVTVAFHAPAFSEVNKEHAALRLLLNLSFGSTSALNKRLQQDEQKVDQLFDFTPDNVDPGLATIGARVKKPEDVVYVRDAILKTVAGITAKPLSDKELADAKSALKYGVIRSLDNTEQIASTLVRFVHYKRSYATMNQFYQLIDSLTPADLQAAAKKYLSDDSMIVTTLSNTPLPAEVSQLPKLASFADKSTGSKLDMLVQKSALPQIRFKLVFNAGAANDPAGKEGLAALTAAMVDAAGSRERKIDEIKKALFPLAASFNGLTDKEMTTFSGSVHKDKWDDLINIALPQLLEPGFREEDFRRLKDAQKNALTLDLKDNNEEELAKERLQTNVFAASPYAHPVLGTIKGIDAITLDDVKQFWKQAYTKGALKVGISGDVTDAMQASLQQALAKLPEGAGIARIAAPVGKVSKGLEVEIIEKNTRATAISLGQPITVTRAHPDFAALWLAKTWLGEHRASSSHLYQRIREVRGMNYGDYAYIEAFPGGMFQFFPTANRARQSQLFEIWIRPVAPENAQMAIRVALTEFDRMVNKGLSKEEFEITRAYLMKNVFMMTATQDQQLGYAMDSQWHHTPEFTKMMRDNLSKLSLADVNAAIKKHLSADNLSVVIIAKDAADLKAKLVADAESPIKYNSDKPKELLDEDQVIGKRKLNIKAEAVSITPASKVFAD
;
A
#
# COMPACT_ATOMS: atom_id res chain seq x y z
N MET A 1 -7.05 -14.80 6.82
CA MET A 1 -5.96 -13.83 6.96
C MET A 1 -5.08 -13.74 5.73
N THR A 2 -5.24 -14.55 4.74
CA THR A 2 -4.37 -14.50 3.57
C THR A 2 -4.97 -13.70 2.43
N ILE A 3 -6.25 -13.58 2.32
CA ILE A 3 -6.86 -12.57 1.45
C ILE A 3 -7.24 -11.34 2.26
N GLY A 4 -7.83 -11.47 3.42
CA GLY A 4 -8.01 -10.37 4.36
C GLY A 4 -6.71 -9.97 5.10
N GLY A 5 -5.83 -10.89 5.40
CA GLY A 5 -4.58 -10.62 6.11
C GLY A 5 -3.43 -10.07 5.26
N ALA A 6 -3.38 -10.31 3.94
CA ALA A 6 -2.45 -9.61 3.05
C ALA A 6 -3.00 -8.23 2.64
N THR A 7 -4.28 -8.10 2.43
CA THR A 7 -4.92 -6.80 2.19
C THR A 7 -4.93 -5.96 3.47
N MET A 8 -5.07 -6.55 4.63
CA MET A 8 -5.07 -5.83 5.90
C MET A 8 -3.71 -5.78 6.59
N LYS A 9 -2.79 -6.71 6.34
CA LYS A 9 -1.35 -6.48 6.61
C LYS A 9 -0.78 -5.36 5.72
N ILE A 10 -1.38 -5.15 4.59
CA ILE A 10 -1.17 -3.98 3.73
C ILE A 10 -1.97 -2.78 4.29
N PHE A 11 -3.13 -2.93 4.91
CA PHE A 11 -3.97 -1.85 5.44
C PHE A 11 -3.41 -1.21 6.71
N VAL A 12 -2.98 -1.97 7.67
CA VAL A 12 -2.22 -1.49 8.85
C VAL A 12 -0.80 -1.12 8.42
N ARG A 13 -0.22 -1.81 7.43
CA ARG A 13 1.07 -1.45 6.87
C ARG A 13 1.03 -0.28 5.88
N SER A 14 -0.09 0.21 5.40
CA SER A 14 -0.11 1.30 4.42
C SER A 14 -0.54 2.65 4.97
N THR A 15 -1.31 2.76 6.03
CA THR A 15 -1.32 3.96 6.89
C THR A 15 -0.10 4.01 7.83
N LEU A 16 0.45 2.85 8.19
CA LEU A 16 1.76 2.71 8.81
C LEU A 16 2.89 2.46 7.78
N ALA A 17 2.67 1.95 6.61
CA ALA A 17 3.70 1.57 5.63
C ALA A 17 4.11 2.70 4.69
N LEU A 18 3.49 3.85 4.73
CA LEU A 18 4.18 5.10 4.41
C LEU A 18 5.24 5.41 5.47
N ALA A 19 5.10 4.87 6.68
CA ALA A 19 6.12 4.89 7.72
C ALA A 19 6.95 3.60 7.85
N LEU A 20 6.54 2.46 7.27
CA LEU A 20 7.13 1.13 7.50
C LEU A 20 7.69 0.41 6.26
N ALA A 21 7.40 0.89 5.03
CA ALA A 21 7.92 0.30 3.79
C ALA A 21 9.44 0.45 3.60
N SER A 22 10.12 0.85 4.61
CA SER A 22 11.52 1.22 4.58
C SER A 22 12.40 0.51 5.61
N ALA A 23 12.07 -0.65 6.10
CA ALA A 23 12.74 -1.18 7.25
C ALA A 23 13.48 -2.48 7.13
N PHE A 24 14.04 -2.90 6.02
CA PHE A 24 14.88 -4.11 6.09
C PHE A 24 15.72 -4.38 4.86
N LEU A 25 17.03 -4.43 5.03
CA LEU A 25 17.94 -5.10 4.12
C LEU A 25 19.36 -5.38 4.56
N PRO A 26 20.06 -6.18 3.79
CA PRO A 26 21.05 -7.15 4.20
C PRO A 26 22.47 -6.90 3.74
N ALA A 27 23.33 -7.85 3.89
CA ALA A 27 24.66 -7.91 3.35
C ALA A 27 25.08 -9.29 2.84
N LEU A 28 26.02 -9.31 1.95
CA LEU A 28 26.56 -10.43 1.21
C LEU A 28 27.57 -11.28 1.97
N SER A 29 27.51 -12.57 1.72
CA SER A 29 28.44 -13.57 2.18
C SER A 29 29.64 -13.69 1.24
N ALA A 30 30.83 -13.82 1.78
CA ALA A 30 32.00 -14.27 1.06
C ALA A 30 32.24 -15.77 1.28
N HIS A 31 32.58 -16.47 0.19
CA HIS A 31 32.86 -17.91 0.18
C HIS A 31 34.09 -18.27 1.00
N ALA A 32 33.99 -19.34 1.75
CA ALA A 32 35.13 -20.09 2.25
C ALA A 32 35.10 -21.48 1.65
N GLN A 33 36.10 -21.84 0.87
CA GLN A 33 36.38 -23.24 0.52
C GLN A 33 37.36 -23.84 1.54
N ASP A 34 36.97 -24.98 2.07
CA ASP A 34 37.82 -25.81 2.90
C ASP A 34 38.97 -26.42 2.11
N LYS A 35 40.15 -26.42 2.69
CA LYS A 35 41.10 -27.52 2.64
C LYS A 35 41.98 -27.59 3.89
N ALA A 36 42.14 -28.78 4.36
CA ALA A 36 42.65 -29.14 5.67
C ALA A 36 44.19 -29.07 5.82
N ALA A 37 44.59 -28.94 7.07
CA ALA A 37 45.74 -29.47 7.80
C ALA A 37 47.16 -28.97 7.50
N ALA A 38 47.73 -28.30 8.43
CA ALA A 38 48.92 -28.63 9.21
C ALA A 38 49.46 -27.45 10.06
N THR A 39 49.58 -27.64 11.33
CA THR A 39 50.34 -26.76 12.29
C THR A 39 51.76 -27.36 12.49
N PRO A 40 52.79 -26.71 13.04
CA PRO A 40 52.81 -25.41 13.78
C PRO A 40 54.04 -24.50 13.48
N ALA A 41 54.00 -23.28 13.92
CA ALA A 41 55.05 -22.61 14.73
C ALA A 41 54.82 -21.10 14.85
N THR A 42 54.96 -20.63 16.06
CA THR A 42 54.87 -19.29 16.59
C THR A 42 55.88 -18.30 15.99
N THR A 43 55.41 -17.08 15.67
CA THR A 43 56.11 -15.79 16.03
C THR A 43 55.27 -14.57 15.57
N GLY A 44 55.24 -13.53 16.42
CA GLY A 44 55.13 -12.13 15.99
C GLY A 44 53.70 -11.60 15.68
N LYS A 45 53.05 -10.98 16.65
CA LYS A 45 51.85 -10.11 16.43
C LYS A 45 52.21 -8.89 15.57
N ALA A 46 51.70 -8.89 14.33
CA ALA A 46 51.43 -7.65 13.60
C ALA A 46 49.91 -7.53 13.48
N SER A 47 49.34 -6.44 13.98
CA SER A 47 47.94 -6.13 13.87
C SER A 47 47.56 -5.96 12.41
N LYS A 48 46.68 -6.85 11.87
CA LYS A 48 46.04 -6.64 10.56
C LYS A 48 45.18 -5.36 10.62
N PRO A 49 45.24 -4.51 9.60
CA PRO A 49 44.30 -3.40 9.51
C PRO A 49 42.88 -3.97 9.48
N ALA A 50 41.97 -3.34 10.22
CA ALA A 50 40.56 -3.70 10.27
C ALA A 50 40.02 -3.71 8.83
N GLN A 51 39.53 -4.85 8.40
CA GLN A 51 38.85 -5.00 7.12
C GLN A 51 37.62 -4.09 7.15
N LYS A 52 37.60 -3.09 6.26
CA LYS A 52 36.46 -2.18 6.10
C LYS A 52 35.22 -3.03 5.83
N ALA A 53 34.23 -2.94 6.70
CA ALA A 53 32.98 -3.65 6.47
C ALA A 53 32.41 -3.28 5.08
N ALA A 54 32.01 -4.27 4.30
CA ALA A 54 31.43 -4.05 2.97
C ALA A 54 30.16 -3.20 3.07
N ASP A 55 29.98 -2.29 2.15
CA ASP A 55 28.77 -1.47 2.08
C ASP A 55 27.55 -2.35 1.88
N LEU A 56 26.45 -2.01 2.54
CA LEU A 56 25.22 -2.76 2.50
C LEU A 56 24.60 -2.78 1.10
N LEU A 57 24.62 -1.63 0.42
CA LEU A 57 24.12 -1.49 -0.92
C LEU A 57 25.25 -1.79 -1.91
N PRO A 58 24.98 -2.55 -2.99
CA PRO A 58 25.97 -2.82 -4.04
C PRO A 58 26.24 -1.60 -4.92
N PHE A 59 25.73 -0.42 -4.55
CA PHE A 59 25.82 0.80 -5.33
C PHE A 59 26.83 1.77 -4.72
N HIS A 60 27.54 2.50 -5.59
CA HIS A 60 28.47 3.57 -5.18
C HIS A 60 27.77 4.92 -5.31
N ALA A 61 27.42 5.52 -4.17
CA ALA A 61 26.84 6.86 -4.16
C ALA A 61 27.92 7.95 -4.31
N THR A 62 27.60 8.97 -5.10
CA THR A 62 28.38 10.22 -5.15
C THR A 62 27.61 11.29 -4.38
N GLU A 63 28.26 11.90 -3.40
CA GLU A 63 27.65 12.95 -2.56
C GLU A 63 28.30 14.30 -2.82
N LYS A 64 27.48 15.37 -2.83
CA LYS A 64 27.95 16.75 -2.89
C LYS A 64 27.10 17.66 -2.01
N LEU A 65 27.72 18.58 -1.30
CA LEU A 65 27.05 19.66 -0.57
C LEU A 65 27.28 20.97 -1.33
N LEU A 66 26.21 21.64 -1.72
CA LEU A 66 26.31 22.93 -2.40
C LEU A 66 26.58 24.08 -1.41
N PRO A 67 27.12 25.22 -1.88
CA PRO A 67 27.36 26.40 -1.02
C PRO A 67 26.11 26.93 -0.32
N ASN A 68 24.92 26.80 -0.93
CA ASN A 68 23.65 27.17 -0.32
C ASN A 68 23.14 26.13 0.71
N GLY A 69 23.86 25.03 0.90
CA GLY A 69 23.52 24.00 1.88
C GLY A 69 22.66 22.85 1.33
N LEU A 70 22.26 22.86 0.07
CA LEU A 70 21.57 21.73 -0.58
C LEU A 70 22.51 20.53 -0.65
N LYS A 71 22.03 19.37 -0.23
CA LYS A 71 22.74 18.09 -0.35
C LYS A 71 22.31 17.35 -1.60
N ILE A 72 23.26 16.78 -2.33
CA ILE A 72 23.05 15.96 -3.52
C ILE A 72 23.58 14.56 -3.24
N ILE A 73 22.81 13.52 -3.58
CA ILE A 73 23.22 12.12 -3.53
C ILE A 73 22.83 11.45 -4.85
N ILE A 74 23.80 10.99 -5.61
CA ILE A 74 23.60 10.29 -6.89
C ILE A 74 23.95 8.83 -6.72
N VAL A 75 23.04 7.93 -7.11
CA VAL A 75 23.19 6.47 -6.99
C VAL A 75 22.96 5.81 -8.34
N PRO A 76 24.00 5.59 -9.14
CA PRO A 76 23.89 4.77 -10.35
C PRO A 76 23.53 3.33 -9.97
N THR A 77 22.42 2.81 -10.51
CA THR A 77 21.91 1.49 -10.14
C THR A 77 22.18 0.40 -11.17
N GLY A 78 22.61 0.76 -12.37
CA GLY A 78 22.75 -0.17 -13.49
C GLY A 78 21.40 -0.65 -14.08
N LEU A 79 20.28 -0.15 -13.58
CA LEU A 79 18.95 -0.40 -14.16
C LEU A 79 18.70 0.58 -15.31
N PRO A 80 18.51 0.11 -16.56
CA PRO A 80 18.55 0.97 -17.72
C PRO A 80 17.31 1.85 -17.89
N ASN A 81 17.50 3.03 -18.46
CA ASN A 81 16.50 3.96 -18.98
C ASN A 81 15.58 4.64 -17.95
N ILE A 82 15.67 4.32 -16.68
CA ILE A 82 14.79 4.86 -15.63
C ILE A 82 15.62 5.59 -14.57
N ILE A 83 15.10 6.74 -14.13
CA ILE A 83 15.61 7.52 -13.00
C ILE A 83 14.47 7.72 -12.00
N SER A 84 14.78 7.59 -10.71
CA SER A 84 13.93 8.00 -9.61
C SER A 84 14.58 9.16 -8.85
N LEU A 85 13.90 10.29 -8.84
CA LEU A 85 14.28 11.52 -8.15
C LEU A 85 13.49 11.62 -6.86
N HIS A 86 14.15 11.69 -5.72
CA HIS A 86 13.56 11.92 -4.42
C HIS A 86 14.10 13.20 -3.80
N ILE A 87 13.21 14.00 -3.22
CA ILE A 87 13.55 15.31 -2.65
C ILE A 87 12.97 15.37 -1.22
N PRO A 88 13.59 14.67 -0.25
CA PRO A 88 13.19 14.80 1.14
C PRO A 88 13.57 16.18 1.70
N VAL A 89 12.60 16.82 2.30
CA VAL A 89 12.75 18.02 3.13
C VAL A 89 12.66 17.58 4.59
N GLN A 90 13.61 18.00 5.42
CA GLN A 90 13.61 17.72 6.87
C GLN A 90 12.52 18.56 7.57
N THR A 91 11.27 18.35 7.16
CA THR A 91 10.08 19.05 7.63
C THR A 91 8.89 18.11 7.58
N GLY A 92 8.34 17.79 8.74
CA GLY A 92 7.16 16.97 8.92
C GLY A 92 6.29 17.54 10.03
N SER A 93 5.32 16.78 10.54
CA SER A 93 4.43 17.23 11.61
C SER A 93 5.18 17.62 12.89
N ARG A 94 6.39 17.11 13.09
CA ARG A 94 7.32 17.51 14.13
C ARG A 94 7.60 19.02 14.15
N ASN A 95 7.55 19.66 13.00
CA ASN A 95 7.91 21.06 12.82
C ASN A 95 6.72 22.03 13.03
N GLU A 96 5.55 21.52 13.37
CA GLU A 96 4.34 22.28 13.61
C GLU A 96 4.24 22.72 15.08
N ILE A 97 5.13 23.62 15.46
CA ILE A 97 5.43 23.97 16.86
C ILE A 97 4.48 25.01 17.49
N GLU A 98 3.69 25.72 16.67
CA GLU A 98 2.73 26.71 17.14
C GLU A 98 1.37 26.07 17.40
N GLU A 99 0.75 26.44 18.52
CA GLU A 99 -0.61 26.00 18.85
C GLU A 99 -1.63 26.44 17.79
N GLY A 100 -2.54 25.56 17.40
CA GLY A 100 -3.55 25.83 16.39
C GLY A 100 -3.01 25.77 14.95
N LYS A 101 -1.81 25.21 14.75
CA LYS A 101 -1.10 25.17 13.46
C LYS A 101 -0.71 23.75 13.02
N SER A 102 -1.34 22.71 13.57
CA SER A 102 -1.07 21.36 13.13
C SER A 102 -1.66 21.03 11.76
N GLY A 103 -1.00 20.13 10.99
CA GLY A 103 -1.40 19.74 9.64
C GLY A 103 -0.73 20.54 8.51
N PHE A 104 0.10 21.54 8.79
CA PHE A 104 0.74 22.37 7.76
C PHE A 104 1.83 21.65 6.97
N ALA A 105 2.55 20.69 7.55
CA ALA A 105 3.53 19.91 6.81
C ALA A 105 2.85 19.06 5.72
N HIS A 106 1.77 18.37 6.06
CA HIS A 106 0.94 17.64 5.12
C HIS A 106 0.23 18.58 4.13
N PHE A 107 -0.25 19.72 4.58
CA PHE A 107 -0.81 20.72 3.69
C PHE A 107 0.19 21.19 2.63
N PHE A 108 1.48 21.37 2.97
CA PHE A 108 2.50 21.73 1.98
C PHE A 108 2.89 20.57 1.06
N GLU A 109 2.72 19.32 1.48
CA GLU A 109 2.77 18.22 0.53
C GLU A 109 1.84 18.47 -0.66
N HIS A 110 0.60 18.90 -0.40
CA HIS A 110 -0.39 19.23 -1.42
C HIS A 110 -0.06 20.53 -2.16
N MET A 111 0.26 21.60 -1.43
CA MET A 111 0.48 22.93 -2.01
C MET A 111 1.66 22.98 -2.96
N MET A 112 2.67 22.15 -2.77
CA MET A 112 3.82 22.06 -3.67
C MET A 112 3.43 21.70 -5.11
N PHE A 113 2.25 21.13 -5.33
CA PHE A 113 1.73 20.81 -6.67
C PHE A 113 0.92 21.96 -7.32
N ARG A 114 0.80 23.13 -6.65
CA ARG A 114 0.05 24.27 -7.17
C ARG A 114 0.87 25.14 -8.15
N GLY A 115 2.16 24.80 -8.31
CA GLY A 115 3.04 25.43 -9.29
C GLY A 115 3.61 26.78 -8.86
N THR A 116 4.13 27.51 -9.84
CA THR A 116 4.80 28.80 -9.70
C THR A 116 4.21 29.81 -10.69
N LYS A 117 4.72 31.06 -10.67
CA LYS A 117 4.34 32.06 -11.69
C LYS A 117 4.82 31.68 -13.10
N GLU A 118 5.98 31.01 -13.21
CA GLU A 118 6.54 30.59 -14.49
C GLU A 118 5.98 29.26 -14.98
N ILE A 119 5.71 28.36 -14.02
CA ILE A 119 5.18 27.01 -14.27
C ILE A 119 3.92 26.84 -13.39
N PRO A 120 2.76 27.38 -13.82
CA PRO A 120 1.48 27.14 -13.15
C PRO A 120 1.15 25.64 -13.08
N ALA A 121 0.22 25.25 -12.20
CA ALA A 121 -0.14 23.87 -11.92
C ALA A 121 -0.47 23.07 -13.20
N ASP A 122 -1.22 23.65 -14.13
CA ASP A 122 -1.61 22.98 -15.37
C ASP A 122 -0.39 22.72 -16.27
N LYS A 123 0.46 23.73 -16.48
CA LYS A 123 1.72 23.57 -17.22
C LYS A 123 2.65 22.56 -16.58
N TYR A 124 2.70 22.49 -15.25
CA TYR A 124 3.48 21.47 -14.54
C TYR A 124 2.94 20.07 -14.82
N LYS A 125 1.63 19.86 -14.79
CA LYS A 125 0.96 18.62 -15.13
C LYS A 125 1.16 18.22 -16.60
N ASP A 126 1.10 19.16 -17.53
CA ASP A 126 1.36 18.91 -18.94
C ASP A 126 2.79 18.41 -19.17
N ILE A 127 3.78 18.99 -18.49
CA ILE A 127 5.17 18.52 -18.54
C ILE A 127 5.28 17.09 -18.01
N LEU A 128 4.67 16.78 -16.86
CA LEU A 128 4.67 15.42 -16.32
C LEU A 128 3.99 14.43 -17.25
N THR A 129 2.87 14.82 -17.84
CA THR A 129 2.16 13.98 -18.82
C THR A 129 3.01 13.75 -20.06
N ALA A 130 3.64 14.77 -20.60
CA ALA A 130 4.51 14.66 -21.78
C ALA A 130 5.74 13.77 -21.55
N THR A 131 6.26 13.75 -20.30
CA THR A 131 7.42 12.89 -19.95
C THR A 131 7.00 11.48 -19.53
N GLY A 132 5.70 11.19 -19.37
CA GLY A 132 5.23 9.89 -18.86
C GLY A 132 5.67 9.61 -17.41
N ALA A 133 6.04 10.66 -16.69
CA ALA A 133 6.55 10.57 -15.34
C ALA A 133 5.46 10.14 -14.35
N ARG A 134 5.85 9.34 -13.37
CA ARG A 134 5.04 9.01 -12.21
C ARG A 134 5.55 9.78 -11.01
N GLN A 135 4.70 10.58 -10.39
CA GLN A 135 5.05 11.34 -9.21
C GLN A 135 4.13 11.04 -8.04
N ASN A 136 4.65 11.26 -6.86
CA ASN A 136 3.89 11.29 -5.62
C ASN A 136 4.65 12.08 -4.55
N ALA A 137 4.02 12.26 -3.38
CA ALA A 137 4.68 12.77 -2.19
C ALA A 137 4.09 12.07 -0.97
N TYR A 138 4.76 12.19 0.16
CA TYR A 138 4.23 11.78 1.45
C TYR A 138 4.86 12.58 2.58
N THR A 139 4.07 12.80 3.62
CA THR A 139 4.51 13.45 4.86
C THR A 139 4.58 12.43 5.99
N SER A 140 5.69 12.42 6.70
CA SER A 140 5.88 11.71 7.96
C SER A 140 6.02 12.69 9.12
N ASP A 141 6.29 12.16 10.30
CA ASP A 141 6.53 13.02 11.46
C ASP A 141 7.74 13.95 11.25
N ASP A 142 8.77 13.51 10.56
CA ASP A 142 10.08 14.18 10.49
C ASP A 142 10.46 14.72 9.11
N LEU A 143 9.79 14.27 8.07
CA LEU A 143 10.10 14.70 6.70
C LEU A 143 8.86 14.73 5.81
N THR A 144 8.92 15.56 4.78
CA THR A 144 8.06 15.48 3.58
C THR A 144 8.94 15.12 2.41
N ASN A 145 8.60 14.04 1.70
CA ASN A 145 9.36 13.56 0.54
C ASN A 145 8.53 13.72 -0.74
N TYR A 146 9.10 14.38 -1.73
CA TYR A 146 8.56 14.51 -3.08
C TYR A 146 9.36 13.58 -3.99
N HIS A 147 8.69 12.75 -4.78
CA HIS A 147 9.39 11.81 -5.63
C HIS A 147 8.74 11.67 -7.00
N THR A 148 9.59 11.49 -7.99
CA THR A 148 9.19 11.34 -9.39
C THR A 148 10.06 10.30 -10.05
N THR A 149 9.45 9.31 -10.72
CA THR A 149 10.14 8.30 -11.51
C THR A 149 9.80 8.52 -12.98
N PHE A 150 10.82 8.57 -13.83
CA PHE A 150 10.72 9.01 -15.23
C PHE A 150 11.83 8.42 -16.10
N SER A 151 11.71 8.60 -17.43
CA SER A 151 12.76 8.22 -18.39
C SER A 151 14.00 9.11 -18.23
N LYS A 152 15.19 8.54 -18.35
CA LYS A 152 16.47 9.26 -18.16
C LYS A 152 16.65 10.48 -19.07
N GLU A 153 16.02 10.47 -20.23
CA GLU A 153 16.08 11.60 -21.18
C GLU A 153 15.44 12.88 -20.61
N ASP A 154 14.53 12.73 -19.64
CA ASP A 154 13.81 13.85 -19.06
C ASP A 154 14.47 14.41 -17.77
N LEU A 155 15.67 13.92 -17.39
CA LEU A 155 16.34 14.32 -16.14
C LEU A 155 16.49 15.83 -16.00
N GLU A 156 16.94 16.53 -17.03
CA GLU A 156 17.11 17.99 -16.97
C GLU A 156 15.78 18.71 -16.83
N THR A 157 14.75 18.27 -17.56
CA THR A 157 13.38 18.81 -17.44
C THR A 157 12.84 18.66 -16.02
N MET A 158 12.98 17.45 -15.44
CA MET A 158 12.50 17.19 -14.07
C MET A 158 13.26 18.03 -13.04
N LEU A 159 14.58 18.09 -13.10
CA LEU A 159 15.37 18.90 -12.18
C LEU A 159 15.04 20.40 -12.27
N ARG A 160 14.74 20.91 -13.47
CA ARG A 160 14.37 22.30 -13.68
C ARG A 160 12.99 22.62 -13.06
N ILE A 161 11.96 21.80 -13.34
CA ILE A 161 10.60 22.08 -12.82
C ILE A 161 10.52 21.89 -11.31
N GLU A 162 11.26 20.89 -10.77
CA GLU A 162 11.35 20.68 -9.34
C GLU A 162 12.07 21.85 -8.64
N ALA A 163 13.19 22.34 -9.19
CA ALA A 163 13.91 23.48 -8.64
C ALA A 163 13.01 24.73 -8.59
N ASP A 164 12.29 25.00 -9.67
CA ASP A 164 11.37 26.16 -9.73
C ASP A 164 10.29 26.09 -8.65
N ARG A 165 9.61 24.95 -8.49
CA ARG A 165 8.54 24.84 -7.48
C ARG A 165 9.06 24.90 -6.04
N PHE A 166 10.27 24.41 -5.76
CA PHE A 166 10.87 24.49 -4.43
C PHE A 166 11.34 25.93 -4.09
N GLU A 167 11.84 26.68 -5.06
CA GLU A 167 12.31 28.04 -4.87
C GLU A 167 11.19 29.09 -4.97
N ASN A 168 10.24 28.89 -5.90
CA ASN A 168 9.33 29.94 -6.39
C ASN A 168 7.84 29.59 -6.21
N LEU A 169 7.51 28.63 -5.33
CA LEU A 169 6.12 28.24 -5.07
C LEU A 169 5.21 29.47 -4.92
N SER A 170 4.16 29.55 -5.73
CA SER A 170 3.25 30.68 -5.75
C SER A 170 1.80 30.23 -5.86
N TYR A 171 0.99 30.61 -4.91
CA TYR A 171 -0.42 30.28 -4.85
C TYR A 171 -1.25 31.44 -4.33
N SER A 172 -2.49 31.53 -4.78
CA SER A 172 -3.47 32.52 -4.31
C SER A 172 -4.09 32.09 -2.98
N GLU A 173 -4.77 33.00 -2.31
CA GLU A 173 -5.59 32.67 -1.14
C GLU A 173 -6.76 31.74 -1.51
N ALA A 174 -7.29 31.83 -2.73
CA ALA A 174 -8.33 30.93 -3.23
C ALA A 174 -7.81 29.49 -3.40
N ASP A 175 -6.61 29.30 -3.96
CA ASP A 175 -5.96 27.99 -4.07
C ASP A 175 -5.68 27.40 -2.69
N PHE A 176 -5.17 28.24 -1.77
CA PHE A 176 -4.94 27.85 -0.39
C PHE A 176 -6.20 27.34 0.29
N LYS A 177 -7.31 28.08 0.19
CA LYS A 177 -8.60 27.68 0.75
C LYS A 177 -9.18 26.42 0.09
N THR A 178 -8.95 26.25 -1.18
CA THR A 178 -9.38 25.06 -1.91
C THR A 178 -8.62 23.83 -1.42
N GLU A 179 -7.29 23.92 -1.29
CA GLU A 179 -6.47 22.79 -0.85
C GLU A 179 -6.67 22.46 0.64
N SER A 180 -6.89 23.47 1.49
CA SER A 180 -7.23 23.26 2.91
C SER A 180 -8.46 22.36 3.08
N ARG A 181 -9.41 22.41 2.16
CA ARG A 181 -10.59 21.53 2.16
C ARG A 181 -10.30 20.14 1.64
N ALA A 182 -9.40 20.00 0.66
CA ALA A 182 -8.95 18.69 0.22
C ALA A 182 -8.27 17.95 1.38
N VAL A 183 -7.45 18.66 2.16
CA VAL A 183 -6.83 18.11 3.39
C VAL A 183 -7.88 17.74 4.44
N LEU A 184 -8.91 18.58 4.66
CA LEU A 184 -10.02 18.23 5.55
C LEU A 184 -10.81 17.01 5.04
N GLY A 185 -11.04 16.93 3.73
CA GLY A 185 -11.65 15.75 3.09
C GLY A 185 -10.84 14.50 3.32
N GLU A 186 -9.51 14.58 3.23
CA GLU A 186 -8.63 13.46 3.51
C GLU A 186 -8.60 13.10 5.00
N TYR A 187 -8.60 14.07 5.89
CA TYR A 187 -8.75 13.82 7.32
C TYR A 187 -10.03 13.03 7.61
N ASN A 188 -11.16 13.46 7.05
CA ASN A 188 -12.45 12.78 7.24
C ASN A 188 -12.42 11.33 6.73
N LYS A 189 -11.80 11.10 5.57
CA LYS A 189 -11.56 9.77 5.01
C LYS A 189 -10.69 8.92 5.94
N ASN A 190 -9.56 9.46 6.41
CA ASN A 190 -8.62 8.71 7.25
C ASN A 190 -9.18 8.45 8.65
N SER A 191 -9.92 9.40 9.22
CA SER A 191 -10.58 9.27 10.52
C SER A 191 -11.78 8.33 10.52
N ALA A 192 -12.26 7.90 9.34
CA ALA A 192 -13.24 6.84 9.20
C ALA A 192 -12.63 5.44 9.44
N ASN A 193 -11.31 5.33 9.48
CA ASN A 193 -10.61 4.10 9.81
C ASN A 193 -10.35 3.99 11.32
N PRO A 194 -10.83 2.93 12.01
CA PRO A 194 -10.71 2.80 13.46
C PRO A 194 -9.26 2.84 13.95
N ILE A 195 -8.33 2.21 13.24
CA ILE A 195 -6.91 2.18 13.67
C ILE A 195 -6.27 3.56 13.59
N SER A 196 -6.63 4.38 12.60
CA SER A 196 -6.12 5.76 12.48
C SER A 196 -6.57 6.62 13.64
N LYS A 197 -7.83 6.49 14.04
CA LYS A 197 -8.37 7.21 15.21
C LYS A 197 -7.77 6.74 16.52
N LEU A 198 -7.50 5.45 16.63
CA LEU A 198 -6.84 4.87 17.79
C LEU A 198 -5.43 5.46 17.98
N PHE A 199 -4.65 5.56 16.90
CA PHE A 199 -3.31 6.17 16.92
C PHE A 199 -3.35 7.67 17.23
N GLU A 200 -4.32 8.39 16.70
CA GLU A 200 -4.51 9.82 16.99
C GLU A 200 -4.71 10.04 18.50
N VAL A 201 -5.61 9.28 19.12
CA VAL A 201 -5.90 9.38 20.57
C VAL A 201 -4.72 8.88 21.42
N MET A 202 -4.03 7.84 20.97
CA MET A 202 -2.84 7.32 21.65
C MET A 202 -1.73 8.38 21.70
N ARG A 203 -1.44 9.04 20.59
CA ARG A 203 -0.42 10.10 20.51
C ARG A 203 -0.80 11.32 21.34
N ASP A 204 -2.03 11.78 21.25
CA ASP A 204 -2.53 12.90 22.05
C ASP A 204 -2.45 12.62 23.56
N ALA A 205 -2.63 11.36 23.96
CA ALA A 205 -2.48 10.95 25.36
C ALA A 205 -1.03 10.80 25.81
N ALA A 206 -0.14 10.38 24.90
CA ALA A 206 1.25 10.07 25.21
C ALA A 206 2.14 11.33 25.35
N TYR A 207 1.86 12.38 24.62
CA TYR A 207 2.69 13.58 24.58
C TYR A 207 1.99 14.80 25.19
N GLN A 208 2.70 15.54 26.02
CA GLN A 208 2.22 16.77 26.65
C GLN A 208 2.63 18.02 25.86
N LYS A 209 3.88 18.07 25.42
CA LYS A 209 4.50 19.24 24.78
C LYS A 209 5.05 18.98 23.39
N HIS A 210 5.60 17.79 23.14
CA HIS A 210 6.21 17.47 21.87
C HIS A 210 5.17 17.39 20.75
N THR A 211 5.50 17.84 19.56
CA THR A 211 4.59 17.87 18.40
C THR A 211 4.19 16.49 17.87
N TYR A 212 4.87 15.40 18.28
CA TYR A 212 4.40 14.04 18.04
C TYR A 212 3.06 13.73 18.73
N LYS A 213 2.52 14.68 19.48
CA LYS A 213 1.18 14.65 20.05
C LYS A 213 0.07 14.48 19.03
N HIS A 214 0.25 15.05 17.84
CA HIS A 214 -0.69 14.88 16.72
C HIS A 214 -0.08 14.01 15.62
N THR A 215 -0.92 13.47 14.78
CA THR A 215 -0.52 12.76 13.55
C THR A 215 -0.10 13.75 12.47
N THR A 216 0.43 13.26 11.38
CA THR A 216 0.74 14.08 10.18
C THR A 216 -0.48 14.80 9.63
N MET A 217 -1.69 14.30 9.90
CA MET A 217 -2.93 14.98 9.51
C MET A 217 -3.23 16.23 10.35
N GLY A 218 -2.64 16.36 11.54
CA GLY A 218 -2.96 17.42 12.49
C GLY A 218 -4.22 17.14 13.32
N PHE A 219 -4.56 18.06 14.22
CA PHE A 219 -5.82 18.02 14.96
C PHE A 219 -6.98 18.55 14.10
N LEU A 220 -8.13 17.91 14.17
CA LEU A 220 -9.33 18.30 13.41
C LEU A 220 -9.64 19.80 13.53
N LYS A 221 -9.61 20.35 14.74
CA LYS A 221 -9.89 21.79 14.99
C LYS A 221 -8.96 22.72 14.21
N ASP A 222 -7.68 22.31 14.07
CA ASP A 222 -6.67 23.13 13.39
C ASP A 222 -6.84 23.05 11.87
N ILE A 223 -7.23 21.86 11.37
CA ILE A 223 -7.52 21.62 9.95
C ILE A 223 -8.80 22.34 9.52
N GLU A 224 -9.83 22.35 10.37
CA GLU A 224 -11.07 23.10 10.12
C GLU A 224 -10.82 24.62 10.07
N ASP A 225 -9.91 25.12 10.89
CA ASP A 225 -9.50 26.53 10.89
C ASP A 225 -8.44 26.89 9.83
N MET A 226 -7.81 25.89 9.23
CA MET A 226 -6.73 26.10 8.25
C MET A 226 -7.09 27.06 7.13
N PRO A 227 -8.32 27.08 6.55
CA PRO A 227 -8.71 28.06 5.52
C PRO A 227 -8.52 29.52 5.91
N ASN A 228 -8.50 29.82 7.21
CA ASN A 228 -8.31 31.17 7.75
C ASN A 228 -6.82 31.54 7.96
N GLN A 229 -5.89 30.65 7.66
CA GLN A 229 -4.49 30.74 8.04
C GLN A 229 -3.54 31.01 6.86
N TYR A 230 -4.02 31.62 5.78
CA TYR A 230 -3.23 31.90 4.57
C TYR A 230 -1.92 32.64 4.86
N ALA A 231 -1.94 33.67 5.71
CA ALA A 231 -0.73 34.40 6.07
C ALA A 231 0.31 33.53 6.77
N TYR A 232 -0.13 32.61 7.65
CA TYR A 232 0.75 31.68 8.32
C TYR A 232 1.36 30.65 7.36
N SER A 233 0.64 30.22 6.34
CA SER A 233 1.17 29.29 5.34
C SER A 233 2.45 29.84 4.68
N LYS A 234 2.51 31.13 4.40
CA LYS A 234 3.73 31.76 3.87
C LYS A 234 4.89 31.72 4.87
N VAL A 235 4.58 31.93 6.16
CA VAL A 235 5.58 31.82 7.24
C VAL A 235 6.12 30.40 7.36
N PHE A 236 5.24 29.40 7.29
CA PHE A 236 5.63 27.98 7.38
C PHE A 236 6.54 27.58 6.21
N PHE A 237 6.13 27.89 4.98
CA PHE A 237 6.94 27.59 3.80
C PHE A 237 8.28 28.29 3.85
N ASP A 238 8.29 29.58 4.12
CA ASP A 238 9.50 30.40 4.18
C ASP A 238 10.49 29.95 5.27
N ARG A 239 9.97 29.35 6.31
CA ARG A 239 10.74 28.83 7.43
C ARG A 239 11.37 27.46 7.12
N TRP A 240 10.61 26.55 6.53
CA TRP A 240 10.95 25.13 6.53
C TRP A 240 11.44 24.61 5.17
N TYR A 241 10.99 25.17 4.06
CA TYR A 241 11.41 24.75 2.72
C TYR A 241 12.65 25.54 2.29
N ARG A 242 13.81 24.99 2.65
CA ARG A 242 15.11 25.64 2.44
C ARG A 242 16.18 24.66 1.99
N PRO A 243 17.19 25.07 1.21
CA PRO A 243 18.19 24.18 0.64
C PRO A 243 19.00 23.42 1.71
N GLU A 244 19.32 24.07 2.83
CA GLU A 244 20.04 23.40 3.93
C GLU A 244 19.21 22.35 4.70
N ARG A 245 17.92 22.23 4.41
CA ARG A 245 17.02 21.18 4.94
C ARG A 245 16.62 20.17 3.88
N THR A 246 17.03 20.37 2.64
CA THR A 246 16.61 19.58 1.49
C THR A 246 17.77 18.73 0.96
N THR A 247 17.47 17.51 0.56
CA THR A 247 18.41 16.63 -0.12
C THR A 247 17.82 16.23 -1.47
N VAL A 248 18.60 16.27 -2.53
CA VAL A 248 18.23 15.75 -3.86
C VAL A 248 18.90 14.39 -4.03
N ILE A 249 18.10 13.33 -4.07
CA ILE A 249 18.56 11.96 -4.29
C ILE A 249 18.15 11.53 -5.69
N ILE A 250 19.10 11.11 -6.50
CA ILE A 250 18.88 10.64 -7.88
C ILE A 250 19.41 9.21 -7.99
N ALA A 251 18.55 8.25 -8.17
CA ALA A 251 18.91 6.85 -8.37
C ALA A 251 18.48 6.38 -9.76
N GLY A 252 19.31 5.57 -10.44
CA GLY A 252 18.93 4.99 -11.72
C GLY A 252 20.04 4.98 -12.77
N ASP A 253 19.62 5.09 -14.03
CA ASP A 253 20.52 5.20 -15.20
C ASP A 253 21.01 6.64 -15.33
N VAL A 254 21.98 7.00 -14.50
CA VAL A 254 22.44 8.38 -14.34
C VAL A 254 23.96 8.45 -14.28
N GLU A 255 24.51 9.45 -14.98
CA GLU A 255 25.92 9.81 -14.88
C GLU A 255 26.11 10.84 -13.76
N PRO A 256 26.87 10.53 -12.69
CA PRO A 256 26.91 11.37 -11.50
C PRO A 256 27.35 12.80 -11.75
N GLN A 257 28.39 13.03 -12.56
CA GLN A 257 28.92 14.37 -12.78
C GLN A 257 27.96 15.26 -13.58
N LYS A 258 27.26 14.69 -14.56
CA LYS A 258 26.22 15.42 -15.31
C LYS A 258 25.02 15.76 -14.42
N ALA A 259 24.56 14.81 -13.63
CA ALA A 259 23.44 15.05 -12.71
C ALA A 259 23.78 16.14 -11.69
N ILE A 260 24.97 16.10 -11.09
CA ILE A 260 25.44 17.13 -10.15
C ILE A 260 25.47 18.51 -10.85
N ALA A 261 26.03 18.60 -12.06
CA ALA A 261 26.08 19.88 -12.80
C ALA A 261 24.67 20.44 -13.08
N LEU A 262 23.70 19.58 -13.40
CA LEU A 262 22.31 19.98 -13.61
C LEU A 262 21.66 20.47 -12.30
N VAL A 263 21.87 19.76 -11.19
CA VAL A 263 21.36 20.21 -9.88
C VAL A 263 22.01 21.56 -9.50
N GLU A 264 23.31 21.74 -9.70
CA GLU A 264 23.98 23.04 -9.45
C GLU A 264 23.40 24.15 -10.30
N LYS A 265 23.13 23.87 -11.58
CA LYS A 265 22.57 24.84 -12.54
C LYS A 265 21.21 25.37 -12.09
N TYR A 266 20.31 24.50 -11.61
CA TYR A 266 18.92 24.86 -11.31
C TYR A 266 18.68 25.19 -9.83
N TRP A 267 19.36 24.49 -8.91
CA TRP A 267 19.13 24.62 -7.45
C TRP A 267 20.17 25.49 -6.72
N GLY A 268 21.28 25.82 -7.36
CA GLY A 268 22.41 26.54 -6.74
C GLY A 268 22.09 27.97 -6.32
N LYS A 269 21.05 28.57 -6.87
CA LYS A 269 20.61 29.95 -6.56
C LYS A 269 19.62 30.04 -5.41
N TRP A 270 19.02 28.93 -5.03
CA TRP A 270 18.03 28.87 -3.94
C TRP A 270 18.65 29.34 -2.63
N GLN A 271 18.01 30.33 -1.99
CA GLN A 271 18.58 31.04 -0.85
C GLN A 271 18.41 30.27 0.45
N ARG A 272 19.43 30.30 1.29
CA ARG A 272 19.40 29.75 2.65
C ARG A 272 18.36 30.46 3.51
N GLY A 273 17.78 29.70 4.45
CA GLY A 273 16.82 30.23 5.43
C GLY A 273 17.48 30.85 6.67
N LYS A 274 16.65 31.33 7.56
CA LYS A 274 17.05 31.81 8.89
C LYS A 274 17.12 30.65 9.88
N VAL A 275 17.71 30.90 11.06
CA VAL A 275 17.71 29.94 12.19
C VAL A 275 16.26 29.62 12.57
N GLN A 276 15.99 28.33 12.75
CA GLN A 276 14.65 27.83 13.05
C GLN A 276 14.40 27.71 14.55
N PRO A 277 13.17 27.87 15.03
CA PRO A 277 12.83 27.62 16.42
C PRO A 277 12.98 26.12 16.74
N ALA A 278 13.34 25.82 17.99
CA ALA A 278 13.48 24.46 18.47
C ALA A 278 12.11 23.78 18.66
N VAL A 279 12.03 22.50 18.36
CA VAL A 279 10.88 21.68 18.71
C VAL A 279 10.85 21.48 20.23
N PRO A 280 9.69 21.66 20.91
CA PRO A 280 9.58 21.46 22.36
C PRO A 280 9.96 20.04 22.77
N ALA A 281 10.81 19.89 23.75
CA ALA A 281 11.16 18.58 24.31
C ALA A 281 9.99 18.02 25.15
N GLU A 282 9.76 16.71 25.05
CA GLU A 282 8.76 16.03 25.89
C GLU A 282 9.28 15.84 27.30
N PRO A 283 8.52 16.16 28.35
CA PRO A 283 8.89 15.85 29.73
C PRO A 283 8.89 14.33 29.95
N ALA A 284 9.59 13.87 30.99
CA ALA A 284 9.58 12.48 31.38
C ALA A 284 8.16 12.00 31.74
N ALA A 285 7.82 10.81 31.30
CA ALA A 285 6.53 10.18 31.65
C ALA A 285 6.43 9.94 33.17
N THR A 286 5.24 10.13 33.73
CA THR A 286 5.00 10.13 35.19
C THR A 286 4.05 9.01 35.66
N GLY A 287 3.66 8.10 34.79
CA GLY A 287 2.80 6.97 35.12
C GLY A 287 2.03 6.43 33.93
N ALA A 288 1.49 5.24 34.08
CA ALA A 288 0.70 4.58 33.04
C ALA A 288 -0.58 5.35 32.70
N ILE A 289 -0.90 5.40 31.40
CA ILE A 289 -2.08 6.10 30.86
C ILE A 289 -3.01 5.08 30.21
N TYR A 290 -4.32 5.20 30.46
CA TYR A 290 -5.35 4.48 29.72
C TYR A 290 -6.30 5.43 29.00
N LYS A 291 -6.62 5.12 27.74
CA LYS A 291 -7.64 5.82 26.96
C LYS A 291 -8.52 4.84 26.20
N HIS A 292 -9.79 5.15 26.06
CA HIS A 292 -10.75 4.39 25.27
C HIS A 292 -11.36 5.28 24.19
N VAL A 293 -11.48 4.72 22.98
CA VAL A 293 -12.11 5.35 21.82
C VAL A 293 -13.42 4.62 21.54
N PRO A 294 -14.58 5.21 21.84
CA PRO A 294 -15.87 4.65 21.42
C PRO A 294 -15.98 4.79 19.89
N TRP A 295 -16.28 3.68 19.22
CA TRP A 295 -16.39 3.66 17.76
C TRP A 295 -17.85 3.53 17.33
N PRO A 296 -18.35 4.35 16.38
CA PRO A 296 -19.78 4.42 16.08
C PRO A 296 -20.30 3.29 15.17
N SER A 297 -19.38 2.56 14.50
CA SER A 297 -19.75 1.51 13.53
C SER A 297 -19.27 0.13 14.01
N PRO A 298 -19.84 -0.98 13.53
CA PRO A 298 -19.34 -2.32 13.85
C PRO A 298 -17.85 -2.45 13.53
N THR A 299 -17.09 -2.94 14.50
CA THR A 299 -15.67 -3.26 14.37
C THR A 299 -15.24 -4.27 15.42
N LEU A 300 -14.18 -5.02 15.11
CA LEU A 300 -13.52 -5.79 16.16
C LEU A 300 -12.77 -4.83 17.10
N PRO A 301 -12.76 -5.12 18.42
CA PRO A 301 -12.03 -4.30 19.37
C PRO A 301 -10.53 -4.25 19.07
N TYR A 302 -9.94 -3.09 19.28
CA TYR A 302 -8.47 -2.91 19.25
C TYR A 302 -7.95 -2.65 20.66
N VAL A 303 -6.76 -3.14 20.93
CA VAL A 303 -5.96 -2.78 22.10
C VAL A 303 -4.53 -2.51 21.67
N THR A 304 -3.98 -1.39 22.10
CA THR A 304 -2.54 -1.06 21.93
C THR A 304 -1.90 -0.84 23.28
N VAL A 305 -0.65 -1.26 23.37
CA VAL A 305 0.26 -0.99 24.48
C VAL A 305 1.48 -0.31 23.91
N ALA A 306 1.71 0.92 24.27
CA ALA A 306 2.82 1.73 23.76
C ALA A 306 3.73 2.19 24.91
N PHE A 307 4.98 2.46 24.57
CA PHE A 307 6.02 2.94 25.49
C PHE A 307 6.80 4.06 24.81
N HIS A 308 7.23 5.07 25.57
CA HIS A 308 8.19 6.04 25.03
C HIS A 308 9.50 5.34 24.66
N ALA A 309 9.91 5.46 23.42
CA ALA A 309 11.09 4.82 22.83
C ALA A 309 12.21 5.84 22.58
N PRO A 310 13.49 5.42 22.49
CA PRO A 310 14.55 6.32 22.12
C PRO A 310 14.43 6.82 20.69
N ALA A 311 15.00 7.99 20.43
CA ALA A 311 15.17 8.51 19.07
C ALA A 311 16.04 7.58 18.21
N PHE A 312 15.84 7.63 16.90
CA PHE A 312 16.71 6.93 15.94
C PHE A 312 18.17 7.38 16.10
N SER A 313 19.07 6.42 16.01
CA SER A 313 20.51 6.68 16.01
C SER A 313 21.26 5.62 15.21
N GLU A 314 22.19 6.04 14.37
CA GLU A 314 23.13 5.19 13.65
C GLU A 314 24.36 4.82 14.47
N VAL A 315 24.48 5.36 15.69
CA VAL A 315 25.63 5.14 16.58
C VAL A 315 25.25 4.65 17.98
N ASN A 316 24.03 4.93 18.45
CA ASN A 316 23.53 4.46 19.74
C ASN A 316 22.65 3.22 19.53
N LYS A 317 22.98 2.14 20.20
CA LYS A 317 22.32 0.83 20.07
C LYS A 317 20.86 0.77 20.55
N GLU A 318 20.45 1.69 21.41
CA GLU A 318 19.19 1.57 22.17
C GLU A 318 17.96 1.46 21.25
N HIS A 319 17.86 2.31 20.24
CA HIS A 319 16.75 2.30 19.30
C HIS A 319 16.72 1.00 18.47
N ALA A 320 17.86 0.64 17.88
CA ALA A 320 17.98 -0.58 17.07
C ALA A 320 17.70 -1.84 17.89
N ALA A 321 18.19 -1.88 19.14
CA ALA A 321 17.99 -2.99 20.05
C ALA A 321 16.52 -3.15 20.46
N LEU A 322 15.87 -2.05 20.87
CA LEU A 322 14.45 -2.07 21.26
C LEU A 322 13.56 -2.50 20.10
N ARG A 323 13.77 -1.93 18.93
CA ARG A 323 13.03 -2.25 17.73
C ARG A 323 13.15 -3.73 17.32
N LEU A 324 14.38 -4.26 17.32
CA LEU A 324 14.62 -5.66 16.98
C LEU A 324 13.99 -6.60 17.99
N LEU A 325 14.08 -6.26 19.28
CA LEU A 325 13.47 -7.03 20.36
C LEU A 325 11.96 -7.11 20.25
N LEU A 326 11.29 -5.98 19.99
CA LEU A 326 9.83 -5.96 19.86
C LEU A 326 9.37 -6.75 18.65
N ASN A 327 10.07 -6.64 17.54
CA ASN A 327 9.76 -7.41 16.33
C ASN A 327 9.90 -8.93 16.54
N LEU A 328 10.94 -9.37 17.25
CA LEU A 328 11.11 -10.77 17.65
C LEU A 328 10.01 -11.26 18.60
N SER A 329 9.53 -10.38 19.47
CA SER A 329 8.61 -10.76 20.55
C SER A 329 7.14 -10.67 20.17
N PHE A 330 6.79 -9.83 19.21
CA PHE A 330 5.40 -9.52 18.82
C PHE A 330 5.13 -9.66 17.32
N GLY A 331 6.16 -9.76 16.48
CA GLY A 331 6.02 -9.98 15.05
C GLY A 331 5.39 -11.34 14.71
N SER A 332 5.11 -11.55 13.45
CA SER A 332 4.34 -12.71 12.95
C SER A 332 4.96 -14.09 13.25
N THR A 333 6.22 -14.13 13.67
CA THR A 333 6.96 -15.34 14.05
C THR A 333 7.09 -15.56 15.55
N SER A 334 6.59 -14.62 16.35
CA SER A 334 6.70 -14.64 17.80
C SER A 334 5.81 -15.71 18.45
N ALA A 335 6.25 -16.20 19.60
CA ALA A 335 5.46 -17.17 20.39
C ALA A 335 4.10 -16.61 20.82
N LEU A 336 4.02 -15.30 21.07
CA LEU A 336 2.75 -14.64 21.42
C LEU A 336 1.80 -14.61 20.21
N ASN A 337 2.32 -14.30 19.03
CA ASN A 337 1.53 -14.29 17.79
C ASN A 337 0.95 -15.67 17.53
N LYS A 338 1.79 -16.70 17.63
CA LYS A 338 1.32 -18.09 17.54
C LYS A 338 0.19 -18.37 18.52
N ARG A 339 0.41 -18.11 19.79
CA ARG A 339 -0.57 -18.43 20.82
C ARG A 339 -1.89 -17.70 20.62
N LEU A 340 -1.86 -16.38 20.46
CA LEU A 340 -3.10 -15.57 20.42
C LEU A 340 -3.83 -15.68 19.08
N GLN A 341 -3.11 -15.78 17.96
CA GLN A 341 -3.72 -15.75 16.65
C GLN A 341 -4.03 -17.16 16.12
N GLN A 342 -3.19 -18.15 16.42
CA GLN A 342 -3.33 -19.50 15.87
C GLN A 342 -3.93 -20.47 16.87
N ASP A 343 -3.33 -20.62 18.04
CA ASP A 343 -3.74 -21.64 19.01
C ASP A 343 -5.05 -21.26 19.73
N GLU A 344 -5.13 -20.07 20.30
CA GLU A 344 -6.26 -19.59 21.10
C GLU A 344 -7.29 -18.82 20.29
N GLN A 345 -6.93 -18.35 19.09
CA GLN A 345 -7.78 -17.60 18.17
C GLN A 345 -8.47 -16.36 18.77
N LYS A 346 -7.82 -15.72 19.72
CA LYS A 346 -8.35 -14.53 20.42
C LYS A 346 -8.12 -13.23 19.67
N VAL A 347 -7.17 -13.23 18.75
CA VAL A 347 -6.88 -12.08 17.87
C VAL A 347 -6.86 -12.54 16.41
N ASP A 348 -7.22 -11.66 15.50
CA ASP A 348 -6.95 -11.86 14.09
C ASP A 348 -5.71 -11.08 13.62
N GLN A 349 -5.26 -10.13 14.42
CA GLN A 349 -4.00 -9.39 14.22
C GLN A 349 -3.27 -9.17 15.52
N LEU A 350 -1.96 -9.36 15.47
CA LEU A 350 -0.99 -8.87 16.44
C LEU A 350 0.14 -8.20 15.66
N PHE A 351 0.54 -7.01 16.04
CA PHE A 351 1.58 -6.24 15.36
C PHE A 351 2.44 -5.44 16.33
N ASP A 352 3.65 -5.12 15.92
CA ASP A 352 4.56 -4.22 16.60
C ASP A 352 4.95 -3.07 15.68
N PHE A 353 5.24 -1.92 16.25
CA PHE A 353 5.70 -0.74 15.55
C PHE A 353 6.62 0.13 16.42
N THR A 354 7.85 0.31 15.97
CA THR A 354 8.80 1.22 16.57
C THR A 354 9.25 2.21 15.50
N PRO A 355 8.85 3.47 15.58
CA PRO A 355 9.19 4.46 14.55
C PRO A 355 10.68 4.82 14.59
N ASP A 356 11.23 5.07 13.41
CA ASP A 356 12.55 5.69 13.26
C ASP A 356 12.39 7.21 13.28
N ASN A 357 12.18 7.78 14.44
CA ASN A 357 11.93 9.21 14.62
C ASN A 357 13.19 9.98 15.04
N VAL A 358 13.28 11.26 14.64
CA VAL A 358 14.38 12.18 15.02
C VAL A 358 14.40 12.45 16.53
N ASP A 359 13.23 12.51 17.16
CA ASP A 359 13.05 12.62 18.61
C ASP A 359 12.44 11.33 19.20
N PRO A 360 12.42 11.16 20.52
CA PRO A 360 11.82 10.00 21.16
C PRO A 360 10.36 9.74 20.71
N GLY A 361 10.13 8.59 20.07
CA GLY A 361 8.84 8.17 19.56
C GLY A 361 8.10 7.22 20.49
N LEU A 362 7.08 6.50 19.98
CA LEU A 362 6.32 5.48 20.69
C LEU A 362 6.56 4.10 20.09
N ALA A 363 7.18 3.20 20.85
CA ALA A 363 7.18 1.78 20.54
C ALA A 363 5.83 1.19 20.91
N THR A 364 5.09 0.71 19.94
CA THR A 364 3.69 0.30 20.06
C THR A 364 3.54 -1.18 19.75
N ILE A 365 2.83 -1.90 20.58
CA ILE A 365 2.33 -3.26 20.34
C ILE A 365 0.82 -3.17 20.24
N GLY A 366 0.22 -3.74 19.22
CA GLY A 366 -1.21 -3.68 19.02
C GLY A 366 -1.83 -5.02 18.64
N ALA A 367 -3.10 -5.21 19.02
CA ALA A 367 -3.89 -6.35 18.60
C ALA A 367 -5.29 -5.94 18.20
N ARG A 368 -5.82 -6.61 17.18
CA ARG A 368 -7.26 -6.61 16.89
C ARG A 368 -7.86 -7.89 17.48
N VAL A 369 -8.72 -7.72 18.45
CA VAL A 369 -9.25 -8.79 19.29
C VAL A 369 -10.58 -9.28 18.73
N LYS A 370 -10.82 -10.59 18.68
CA LYS A 370 -12.03 -11.15 18.07
C LYS A 370 -13.30 -10.93 18.89
N LYS A 371 -13.17 -10.81 20.21
CA LYS A 371 -14.32 -10.66 21.13
C LYS A 371 -14.03 -9.61 22.20
N PRO A 372 -15.00 -8.75 22.55
CA PRO A 372 -14.82 -7.71 23.57
C PRO A 372 -14.36 -8.27 24.93
N GLU A 373 -14.85 -9.41 25.34
CA GLU A 373 -14.50 -10.07 26.61
C GLU A 373 -13.04 -10.55 26.66
N ASP A 374 -12.39 -10.75 25.50
CA ASP A 374 -11.00 -11.20 25.43
C ASP A 374 -9.98 -10.04 25.49
N VAL A 375 -10.41 -8.79 25.43
CA VAL A 375 -9.52 -7.61 25.37
C VAL A 375 -8.59 -7.52 26.59
N VAL A 376 -9.10 -7.80 27.79
CA VAL A 376 -8.29 -7.83 29.02
C VAL A 376 -7.22 -8.91 28.93
N TYR A 377 -7.62 -10.11 28.53
CA TYR A 377 -6.71 -11.24 28.38
C TYR A 377 -5.59 -10.95 27.36
N VAL A 378 -5.94 -10.37 26.23
CA VAL A 378 -4.96 -10.03 25.15
C VAL A 378 -4.01 -8.92 25.62
N ARG A 379 -4.52 -7.88 26.29
CA ARG A 379 -3.69 -6.85 26.91
C ARG A 379 -2.69 -7.49 27.89
N ASP A 380 -3.16 -8.34 28.78
CA ASP A 380 -2.33 -8.97 29.81
C ASP A 380 -1.33 -9.95 29.20
N ALA A 381 -1.68 -10.61 28.11
CA ALA A 381 -0.75 -11.46 27.34
C ALA A 381 0.38 -10.63 26.68
N ILE A 382 0.07 -9.44 26.18
CA ILE A 382 1.09 -8.50 25.67
C ILE A 382 1.99 -8.06 26.83
N LEU A 383 1.41 -7.58 27.93
CA LEU A 383 2.17 -7.12 29.09
C LEU A 383 3.02 -8.24 29.69
N LYS A 384 2.51 -9.47 29.68
CA LYS A 384 3.22 -10.68 30.11
C LYS A 384 4.44 -10.97 29.25
N THR A 385 4.36 -10.75 27.96
CA THR A 385 5.48 -10.91 27.04
C THR A 385 6.51 -9.79 27.24
N VAL A 386 6.08 -8.55 27.41
CA VAL A 386 6.94 -7.40 27.77
C VAL A 386 7.73 -7.70 29.04
N ALA A 387 7.09 -8.18 30.08
CA ALA A 387 7.77 -8.51 31.33
C ALA A 387 8.75 -9.68 31.16
N GLY A 388 8.43 -10.67 30.34
CA GLY A 388 9.31 -11.81 30.04
C GLY A 388 10.61 -11.40 29.37
N ILE A 389 10.54 -10.51 28.37
CA ILE A 389 11.73 -10.02 27.65
C ILE A 389 12.58 -9.03 28.44
N THR A 390 12.01 -8.37 29.44
CA THR A 390 12.78 -7.56 30.39
C THR A 390 13.50 -8.44 31.42
N ALA A 391 12.92 -9.58 31.77
CA ALA A 391 13.46 -10.48 32.79
C ALA A 391 14.56 -11.42 32.24
N LYS A 392 14.40 -11.92 31.00
CA LYS A 392 15.32 -12.89 30.40
C LYS A 392 15.79 -12.44 29.02
N PRO A 393 17.10 -12.45 28.73
CA PRO A 393 17.61 -12.14 27.41
C PRO A 393 17.14 -13.21 26.38
N LEU A 394 16.98 -12.81 25.12
CA LEU A 394 16.84 -13.70 23.98
C LEU A 394 18.10 -14.54 23.76
N SER A 395 17.98 -15.65 23.09
CA SER A 395 19.11 -16.49 22.72
C SER A 395 19.92 -15.84 21.59
N ASP A 396 21.23 -16.18 21.53
CA ASP A 396 22.09 -15.76 20.41
C ASP A 396 21.54 -16.21 19.05
N LYS A 397 20.87 -17.34 18.99
CA LYS A 397 20.25 -17.85 17.77
C LYS A 397 19.07 -16.98 17.34
N GLU A 398 18.17 -16.62 18.23
CA GLU A 398 17.02 -15.76 17.90
C GLU A 398 17.49 -14.40 17.41
N LEU A 399 18.53 -13.85 18.01
CA LEU A 399 19.14 -12.60 17.56
C LEU A 399 19.80 -12.73 16.19
N ALA A 400 20.54 -13.82 15.96
CA ALA A 400 21.18 -14.09 14.67
C ALA A 400 20.14 -14.26 13.54
N ASP A 401 19.07 -14.99 13.82
CA ASP A 401 17.95 -15.18 12.85
C ASP A 401 17.27 -13.85 12.52
N ALA A 402 17.09 -12.98 13.51
CA ALA A 402 16.50 -11.64 13.28
C ALA A 402 17.42 -10.73 12.47
N LYS A 403 18.71 -10.72 12.79
CA LYS A 403 19.71 -10.00 12.00
C LYS A 403 19.74 -10.49 10.56
N SER A 404 19.66 -11.80 10.36
CA SER A 404 19.60 -12.43 9.05
C SER A 404 18.33 -12.02 8.30
N ALA A 405 17.16 -12.07 8.93
CA ALA A 405 15.89 -11.63 8.33
C ALA A 405 15.91 -10.15 7.95
N LEU A 406 16.47 -9.31 8.84
CA LEU A 406 16.74 -7.91 8.53
C LEU A 406 17.64 -7.77 7.32
N LYS A 407 18.73 -8.50 7.31
CA LYS A 407 19.76 -8.47 6.30
C LYS A 407 19.22 -8.87 4.91
N TYR A 408 18.49 -9.96 4.76
CA TYR A 408 17.95 -10.39 3.48
C TYR A 408 16.66 -9.66 3.06
N GLY A 409 15.89 -9.13 4.00
CA GLY A 409 14.66 -8.37 3.72
C GLY A 409 14.87 -7.16 2.83
N VAL A 410 15.89 -6.34 3.00
CA VAL A 410 16.17 -5.13 2.20
C VAL A 410 16.79 -5.46 0.83
N ILE A 411 17.77 -6.31 0.65
CA ILE A 411 18.25 -6.63 -0.71
C ILE A 411 17.07 -7.07 -1.58
N ARG A 412 16.16 -7.84 -1.00
CA ARG A 412 14.96 -8.28 -1.70
C ARG A 412 14.04 -7.14 -2.16
N SER A 413 14.04 -5.98 -1.50
CA SER A 413 13.20 -4.84 -1.87
C SER A 413 13.86 -3.88 -2.85
N LEU A 414 15.19 -4.01 -3.12
CA LEU A 414 15.93 -3.15 -4.05
C LEU A 414 15.85 -3.65 -5.49
N ASP A 415 14.69 -3.95 -5.96
CA ASP A 415 14.46 -4.49 -7.30
C ASP A 415 14.18 -3.42 -8.38
N ASN A 416 14.10 -2.15 -7.97
CA ASN A 416 13.89 -1.03 -8.89
C ASN A 416 14.44 0.30 -8.33
N THR A 417 14.63 1.28 -9.21
CA THR A 417 15.22 2.59 -8.85
C THR A 417 14.43 3.35 -7.81
N GLU A 418 13.10 3.30 -7.85
CA GLU A 418 12.24 3.99 -6.91
C GLU A 418 12.39 3.41 -5.50
N GLN A 419 12.42 2.09 -5.39
CA GLN A 419 12.56 1.41 -4.10
C GLN A 419 13.96 1.64 -3.49
N ILE A 420 15.01 1.68 -4.34
CA ILE A 420 16.37 2.04 -3.92
C ILE A 420 16.37 3.45 -3.32
N ALA A 421 15.84 4.42 -4.06
CA ALA A 421 15.79 5.82 -3.62
C ALA A 421 14.90 5.99 -2.38
N SER A 422 13.74 5.36 -2.33
CA SER A 422 12.81 5.40 -1.19
C SER A 422 13.43 4.81 0.08
N THR A 423 14.18 3.72 -0.06
CA THR A 423 14.92 3.13 1.07
C THR A 423 15.98 4.10 1.59
N LEU A 424 16.69 4.78 0.70
CA LEU A 424 17.69 5.77 1.08
C LEU A 424 17.10 6.98 1.81
N VAL A 425 15.96 7.49 1.36
CA VAL A 425 15.28 8.66 1.99
C VAL A 425 15.13 8.45 3.49
N ARG A 426 14.77 7.26 3.92
CA ARG A 426 14.55 6.92 5.32
C ARG A 426 15.77 7.14 6.20
N PHE A 427 16.98 6.90 5.68
CA PHE A 427 18.23 7.05 6.43
C PHE A 427 18.90 8.40 6.18
N VAL A 428 18.82 8.85 4.94
CA VAL A 428 19.48 10.09 4.50
C VAL A 428 18.95 11.30 5.24
N HIS A 429 17.66 11.39 5.53
CA HIS A 429 17.10 12.60 6.14
C HIS A 429 17.68 12.94 7.53
N TYR A 430 18.19 11.98 8.30
CA TYR A 430 18.77 12.25 9.63
C TYR A 430 20.05 13.09 9.56
N LYS A 431 21.01 12.63 8.76
CA LYS A 431 22.35 13.24 8.64
C LYS A 431 22.62 13.80 7.25
N ARG A 432 21.66 13.68 6.34
CA ARG A 432 21.78 14.03 4.91
C ARG A 432 23.01 13.36 4.28
N SER A 433 23.22 12.08 4.62
CA SER A 433 24.33 11.28 4.10
C SER A 433 23.91 9.85 3.78
N TYR A 434 24.44 9.32 2.71
CA TYR A 434 24.35 7.92 2.32
C TYR A 434 24.96 6.98 3.36
N ALA A 435 26.00 7.43 4.05
CA ALA A 435 26.70 6.63 5.06
C ALA A 435 25.81 6.25 6.26
N THR A 436 24.76 7.03 6.58
CA THR A 436 23.86 6.78 7.72
C THR A 436 23.26 5.38 7.68
N MET A 437 22.86 4.91 6.51
CA MET A 437 22.32 3.57 6.33
C MET A 437 23.35 2.48 6.67
N ASN A 438 24.54 2.57 6.11
CA ASN A 438 25.61 1.61 6.36
C ASN A 438 25.98 1.56 7.85
N GLN A 439 26.12 2.73 8.49
CA GLN A 439 26.41 2.83 9.92
C GLN A 439 25.33 2.17 10.77
N PHE A 440 24.07 2.39 10.46
CA PHE A 440 22.95 1.80 11.18
C PHE A 440 22.95 0.26 11.10
N TYR A 441 23.24 -0.32 9.93
CA TYR A 441 23.29 -1.78 9.78
C TYR A 441 24.53 -2.39 10.42
N GLN A 442 25.66 -1.72 10.39
CA GLN A 442 26.85 -2.10 11.18
C GLN A 442 26.55 -2.09 12.67
N LEU A 443 25.77 -1.12 13.13
CA LEU A 443 25.29 -1.06 14.51
C LEU A 443 24.41 -2.28 14.83
N ILE A 444 23.46 -2.63 13.96
CA ILE A 444 22.61 -3.83 14.12
C ILE A 444 23.47 -5.10 14.20
N ASP A 445 24.44 -5.26 13.32
CA ASP A 445 25.34 -6.43 13.32
C ASP A 445 26.12 -6.53 14.65
N SER A 446 26.40 -5.41 15.30
CA SER A 446 27.10 -5.35 16.59
C SER A 446 26.23 -5.63 17.82
N LEU A 447 24.91 -5.72 17.68
CA LEU A 447 23.98 -5.94 18.80
C LEU A 447 24.20 -7.32 19.44
N THR A 448 24.03 -7.39 20.74
CA THR A 448 24.07 -8.60 21.55
C THR A 448 22.74 -8.80 22.28
N PRO A 449 22.41 -10.01 22.74
CA PRO A 449 21.22 -10.22 23.57
C PRO A 449 21.16 -9.34 24.81
N ALA A 450 22.33 -9.00 25.36
CA ALA A 450 22.47 -8.08 26.50
C ALA A 450 22.06 -6.65 26.12
N ASP A 451 22.42 -6.17 24.93
CA ASP A 451 22.00 -4.84 24.43
C ASP A 451 20.47 -4.76 24.31
N LEU A 452 19.85 -5.82 23.78
CA LEU A 452 18.39 -5.89 23.65
C LEU A 452 17.70 -5.88 25.02
N GLN A 453 18.21 -6.65 25.95
CA GLN A 453 17.65 -6.69 27.32
C GLN A 453 17.86 -5.37 28.05
N ALA A 454 19.01 -4.71 27.88
CA ALA A 454 19.27 -3.39 28.48
C ALA A 454 18.28 -2.34 27.97
N ALA A 455 18.01 -2.33 26.66
CA ALA A 455 16.99 -1.46 26.06
C ALA A 455 15.59 -1.77 26.59
N ALA A 456 15.21 -3.04 26.70
CA ALA A 456 13.94 -3.44 27.29
C ALA A 456 13.77 -2.91 28.72
N LYS A 457 14.74 -3.12 29.57
CA LYS A 457 14.73 -2.67 30.97
C LYS A 457 14.62 -1.15 31.11
N LYS A 458 15.21 -0.42 30.18
CA LYS A 458 15.23 1.04 30.22
C LYS A 458 13.92 1.67 29.74
N TYR A 459 13.33 1.14 28.70
CA TYR A 459 12.23 1.77 27.99
C TYR A 459 10.86 1.11 28.22
N LEU A 460 10.82 -0.19 28.45
CA LEU A 460 9.56 -0.91 28.70
C LEU A 460 9.25 -0.92 30.19
N SER A 461 8.77 0.20 30.71
CA SER A 461 8.49 0.39 32.15
C SER A 461 7.02 0.76 32.38
N ASP A 462 6.54 0.49 33.58
CA ASP A 462 5.20 0.87 34.01
C ASP A 462 4.93 2.38 33.89
N ASP A 463 5.94 3.22 34.10
CA ASP A 463 5.82 4.69 34.12
C ASP A 463 5.71 5.28 32.72
N SER A 464 6.17 4.56 31.68
CA SER A 464 6.14 4.99 30.28
C SER A 464 5.03 4.33 29.47
N MET A 465 4.18 3.53 30.09
CA MET A 465 3.14 2.73 29.42
C MET A 465 1.88 3.52 29.09
N ILE A 466 1.46 3.44 27.84
CA ILE A 466 0.20 4.00 27.32
C ILE A 466 -0.63 2.85 26.74
N VAL A 467 -1.81 2.60 27.31
CA VAL A 467 -2.75 1.61 26.80
C VAL A 467 -3.93 2.33 26.17
N THR A 468 -4.21 2.02 24.92
CA THR A 468 -5.35 2.60 24.23
C THR A 468 -6.24 1.48 23.68
N THR A 469 -7.54 1.63 23.80
CA THR A 469 -8.53 0.68 23.27
C THR A 469 -9.53 1.38 22.36
N LEU A 470 -10.09 0.63 21.42
CA LEU A 470 -11.19 1.09 20.58
C LEU A 470 -12.20 -0.05 20.42
N SER A 471 -13.49 0.26 20.56
CA SER A 471 -14.56 -0.69 20.28
C SER A 471 -15.90 0.02 20.02
N ASN A 472 -16.79 -0.65 19.32
CA ASN A 472 -18.17 -0.19 19.14
C ASN A 472 -19.13 -0.74 20.22
N THR A 473 -18.66 -1.65 21.06
CA THR A 473 -19.40 -2.23 22.19
C THR A 473 -18.64 -2.01 23.49
N PRO A 474 -19.32 -1.97 24.65
CA PRO A 474 -18.64 -1.84 25.94
C PRO A 474 -17.59 -2.93 26.16
N LEU A 475 -16.44 -2.54 26.66
CA LEU A 475 -15.36 -3.45 27.08
C LEU A 475 -15.48 -3.76 28.57
N PRO A 476 -14.92 -4.90 29.06
CA PRO A 476 -14.83 -5.20 30.49
C PRO A 476 -14.17 -4.05 31.27
N ALA A 477 -14.70 -3.69 32.41
CA ALA A 477 -14.21 -2.54 33.22
C ALA A 477 -12.74 -2.69 33.64
N GLU A 478 -12.28 -3.93 33.77
CA GLU A 478 -10.91 -4.30 34.14
C GLU A 478 -9.87 -3.87 33.09
N VAL A 479 -10.30 -3.58 31.87
CA VAL A 479 -9.38 -3.13 30.80
C VAL A 479 -8.67 -1.82 31.15
N SER A 480 -9.30 -0.98 31.94
CA SER A 480 -8.72 0.28 32.43
C SER A 480 -7.78 0.10 33.64
N GLN A 481 -7.78 -1.07 34.26
CA GLN A 481 -6.92 -1.41 35.40
C GLN A 481 -5.61 -1.99 34.86
N LEU A 482 -4.56 -1.18 34.78
CA LEU A 482 -3.29 -1.60 34.20
C LEU A 482 -2.43 -2.39 35.17
N PRO A 483 -2.18 -3.70 34.90
CA PRO A 483 -1.31 -4.52 35.75
C PRO A 483 0.17 -4.13 35.52
N LYS A 484 0.99 -4.35 36.54
CA LYS A 484 2.44 -4.13 36.42
C LYS A 484 3.13 -5.25 35.66
N LEU A 485 4.18 -4.89 34.94
CA LEU A 485 4.87 -5.76 33.98
C LEU A 485 5.52 -7.03 34.58
N ALA A 486 5.71 -7.08 35.86
CA ALA A 486 6.55 -8.09 36.53
C ALA A 486 6.08 -9.55 36.41
N SER A 487 5.17 -9.94 35.58
CA SER A 487 4.50 -11.29 35.58
C SER A 487 4.43 -12.17 34.32
N PHE A 488 5.43 -12.62 33.18
CA PHE A 488 5.13 -13.56 31.96
C PHE A 488 6.21 -14.30 31.06
N ALA A 489 6.57 -16.14 29.08
CA ALA A 489 7.35 -16.62 27.87
C ALA A 489 7.36 -17.99 27.00
N ASP A 490 7.90 -18.94 24.72
CA ASP A 490 8.47 -20.14 23.89
C ASP A 490 8.56 -20.69 22.35
N LYS A 491 8.66 -21.81 20.27
CA LYS A 491 9.32 -22.64 19.09
C LYS A 491 9.12 -23.29 17.59
N SER A 492 9.49 -24.20 15.53
CA SER A 492 9.98 -24.62 13.99
C SER A 492 9.77 -25.44 12.55
N THR A 493 9.95 -26.17 10.18
CA THR A 493 10.46 -26.44 8.60
C THR A 493 9.87 -27.16 7.22
N GLY A 494 10.12 -27.52 4.84
CA GLY A 494 10.23 -27.87 3.30
C GLY A 494 10.08 -28.44 1.83
N SER A 495 9.82 -28.51 -0.25
CA SER A 495 10.27 -28.86 -1.73
C SER A 495 9.61 -28.81 -3.18
N LYS A 496 9.76 -28.99 -5.09
CA LYS A 496 10.07 -28.60 -6.56
C LYS A 496 9.14 -28.85 -7.82
N LEU A 497 9.02 -28.00 -9.72
CA LEU A 497 8.57 -28.30 -11.18
C LEU A 497 8.69 -27.18 -12.25
N ASP A 498 7.95 -27.18 -13.56
CA ASP A 498 8.13 -26.57 -14.93
C ASP A 498 7.87 -25.05 -15.07
N MET A 499 8.58 -24.23 -15.96
CA MET A 499 8.76 -22.83 -15.69
C MET A 499 8.96 -21.91 -16.88
N LEU A 500 8.22 -20.77 -16.90
CA LEU A 500 8.64 -19.55 -17.56
C LEU A 500 9.83 -18.94 -16.82
N VAL A 501 11.00 -18.88 -17.47
CA VAL A 501 12.23 -18.41 -16.81
C VAL A 501 12.60 -17.02 -17.31
N GLN A 502 12.64 -16.04 -16.43
CA GLN A 502 13.15 -14.69 -16.71
C GLN A 502 14.47 -14.46 -15.97
N LYS A 503 15.58 -14.67 -16.65
CA LYS A 503 16.93 -14.50 -16.05
C LYS A 503 17.27 -13.03 -15.88
N SER A 504 17.80 -12.67 -14.73
CA SER A 504 18.35 -11.35 -14.43
C SER A 504 19.55 -11.49 -13.49
N ALA A 505 20.37 -10.45 -13.38
CA ALA A 505 21.50 -10.45 -12.45
C ALA A 505 21.11 -10.20 -10.99
N LEU A 506 19.83 -10.02 -10.70
CA LEU A 506 19.36 -9.75 -9.35
C LEU A 506 19.41 -11.04 -8.51
N PRO A 507 20.02 -11.01 -7.32
CA PRO A 507 20.19 -12.22 -6.48
C PRO A 507 18.89 -12.69 -5.83
N GLN A 508 17.79 -12.00 -6.07
CA GLN A 508 16.47 -12.41 -5.60
C GLN A 508 15.86 -13.37 -6.60
N ILE A 509 15.42 -14.52 -6.12
CA ILE A 509 14.61 -15.46 -6.88
C ILE A 509 13.15 -15.24 -6.53
N ARG A 510 12.31 -15.11 -7.54
CA ARG A 510 10.86 -15.06 -7.42
C ARG A 510 10.25 -16.16 -8.28
N PHE A 511 9.26 -16.84 -7.77
CA PHE A 511 8.45 -17.77 -8.56
C PHE A 511 6.95 -17.53 -8.36
N LYS A 512 6.18 -17.89 -9.36
CA LYS A 512 4.73 -17.86 -9.36
C LYS A 512 4.19 -19.21 -9.88
N LEU A 513 3.25 -19.75 -9.14
CA LEU A 513 2.51 -20.97 -9.46
C LEU A 513 1.07 -20.56 -9.72
N VAL A 514 0.66 -20.53 -10.98
CA VAL A 514 -0.68 -20.08 -11.38
C VAL A 514 -1.53 -21.27 -11.77
N PHE A 515 -2.69 -21.41 -11.13
CA PHE A 515 -3.72 -22.40 -11.45
C PHE A 515 -4.94 -21.70 -12.04
N ASN A 516 -5.50 -22.23 -13.14
CA ASN A 516 -6.67 -21.69 -13.79
C ASN A 516 -7.97 -22.05 -13.04
N ALA A 517 -8.01 -21.77 -11.76
CA ALA A 517 -9.16 -21.95 -10.89
C ALA A 517 -9.24 -20.82 -9.87
N GLY A 518 -10.41 -20.23 -9.70
CA GLY A 518 -10.67 -19.13 -8.81
C GLY A 518 -12.10 -19.11 -8.31
N ALA A 519 -12.54 -17.96 -7.77
CA ALA A 519 -13.86 -17.83 -7.17
C ALA A 519 -15.01 -18.12 -8.16
N ALA A 520 -14.81 -17.93 -9.45
CA ALA A 520 -15.81 -18.28 -10.45
C ALA A 520 -16.02 -19.81 -10.60
N ASN A 521 -15.19 -20.61 -9.95
CA ASN A 521 -15.34 -22.08 -9.87
C ASN A 521 -15.98 -22.53 -8.55
N ASP A 522 -16.40 -21.61 -7.69
CA ASP A 522 -17.10 -21.96 -6.46
C ASP A 522 -18.43 -22.64 -6.75
N PRO A 523 -18.74 -23.78 -6.12
CA PRO A 523 -20.04 -24.42 -6.26
C PRO A 523 -21.15 -23.52 -5.69
N ALA A 524 -22.32 -23.55 -6.32
CA ALA A 524 -23.48 -22.82 -5.83
C ALA A 524 -23.80 -23.14 -4.37
N GLY A 525 -23.95 -22.12 -3.54
CA GLY A 525 -24.17 -22.21 -2.09
C GLY A 525 -22.89 -22.45 -1.29
N LYS A 526 -21.73 -22.39 -1.92
CA LYS A 526 -20.40 -22.46 -1.28
C LYS A 526 -19.46 -21.38 -1.79
N GLU A 527 -20.04 -20.22 -2.08
CA GLU A 527 -19.31 -19.06 -2.56
C GLU A 527 -18.23 -18.65 -1.53
N GLY A 528 -16.98 -18.59 -1.96
CA GLY A 528 -15.80 -18.35 -1.14
C GLY A 528 -14.91 -19.59 -0.94
N LEU A 529 -15.27 -20.74 -1.53
CA LEU A 529 -14.51 -22.00 -1.38
C LEU A 529 -13.10 -21.88 -1.98
N ALA A 530 -12.94 -21.32 -3.16
CA ALA A 530 -11.63 -21.15 -3.79
C ALA A 530 -10.70 -20.28 -2.94
N ALA A 531 -11.24 -19.20 -2.40
CA ALA A 531 -10.49 -18.29 -1.52
C ALA A 531 -10.07 -18.97 -0.22
N LEU A 532 -10.98 -19.71 0.42
CA LEU A 532 -10.69 -20.44 1.64
C LEU A 532 -9.68 -21.59 1.41
N THR A 533 -9.77 -22.25 0.25
CA THR A 533 -8.81 -23.30 -0.12
C THR A 533 -7.40 -22.74 -0.30
N ALA A 534 -7.26 -21.62 -0.98
CA ALA A 534 -5.98 -20.93 -1.11
C ALA A 534 -5.42 -20.50 0.24
N ALA A 535 -6.27 -20.00 1.13
CA ALA A 535 -5.91 -19.65 2.51
C ALA A 535 -5.46 -20.86 3.31
N MET A 536 -6.10 -22.01 3.13
CA MET A 536 -5.72 -23.26 3.78
C MET A 536 -4.36 -23.78 3.28
N VAL A 537 -3.98 -23.47 2.05
CA VAL A 537 -2.65 -23.79 1.51
C VAL A 537 -1.56 -22.91 2.12
N ASP A 538 -1.73 -21.60 2.09
CA ASP A 538 -0.63 -20.68 2.46
C ASP A 538 -0.60 -20.27 3.93
N ALA A 539 -1.66 -20.53 4.70
CA ALA A 539 -1.79 -20.07 6.08
C ALA A 539 -2.24 -21.15 7.10
N ALA A 540 -2.33 -22.41 6.69
CA ALA A 540 -2.59 -23.51 7.61
C ALA A 540 -1.38 -24.44 7.79
N GLY A 541 -0.30 -24.23 7.04
CA GLY A 541 0.90 -25.06 7.07
C GLY A 541 0.75 -26.34 6.29
N SER A 542 1.78 -27.19 6.34
CA SER A 542 1.80 -28.52 5.69
C SER A 542 1.32 -29.61 6.63
N ARG A 543 1.20 -30.82 6.10
CA ARG A 543 0.89 -32.03 6.90
C ARG A 543 1.88 -32.22 8.05
N GLU A 544 3.16 -31.98 7.79
CA GLU A 544 4.23 -32.22 8.75
C GLU A 544 4.50 -31.03 9.68
N ARG A 545 4.24 -29.81 9.22
CA ARG A 545 4.60 -28.57 9.92
C ARG A 545 3.41 -27.63 10.07
N LYS A 546 3.20 -27.14 11.27
CA LYS A 546 2.24 -26.05 11.50
C LYS A 546 2.74 -24.74 10.89
N ILE A 547 1.83 -23.83 10.63
CA ILE A 547 2.15 -22.57 9.95
C ILE A 547 3.12 -21.68 10.75
N ASP A 548 3.09 -21.74 12.07
CA ASP A 548 4.05 -21.00 12.90
C ASP A 548 5.47 -21.53 12.76
N GLU A 549 5.62 -22.86 12.62
CA GLU A 549 6.91 -23.51 12.39
C GLU A 549 7.48 -23.11 11.02
N ILE A 550 6.61 -23.07 10.01
CA ILE A 550 6.99 -22.59 8.66
C ILE A 550 7.40 -21.12 8.70
N LYS A 551 6.60 -20.26 9.34
CA LYS A 551 6.94 -18.84 9.48
C LYS A 551 8.27 -18.64 10.20
N LYS A 552 8.52 -19.37 11.26
CA LYS A 552 9.79 -19.31 11.99
C LYS A 552 10.97 -19.76 11.13
N ALA A 553 10.78 -20.78 10.31
CA ALA A 553 11.82 -21.27 9.43
C ALA A 553 12.09 -20.34 8.23
N LEU A 554 11.06 -19.70 7.68
CA LEU A 554 11.20 -18.71 6.61
C LEU A 554 11.75 -17.37 7.09
N PHE A 555 11.56 -17.04 8.36
CA PHE A 555 11.93 -15.74 8.91
C PHE A 555 13.42 -15.39 8.71
N PRO A 556 14.41 -16.21 9.10
CA PRO A 556 15.83 -15.90 8.89
C PRO A 556 16.24 -15.87 7.42
N LEU A 557 15.42 -16.44 6.52
CA LEU A 557 15.66 -16.42 5.08
C LEU A 557 15.14 -15.14 4.43
N ALA A 558 14.42 -14.31 5.18
CA ALA A 558 13.60 -13.23 4.66
C ALA A 558 12.70 -13.67 3.48
N ALA A 559 12.33 -14.95 3.48
CA ALA A 559 11.56 -15.58 2.43
C ALA A 559 10.06 -15.39 2.60
N SER A 560 9.31 -15.49 1.52
CA SER A 560 7.85 -15.43 1.55
C SER A 560 7.23 -16.48 0.64
N PHE A 561 6.07 -16.97 1.04
CA PHE A 561 5.16 -17.77 0.23
C PHE A 561 3.73 -17.34 0.54
N ASN A 562 2.96 -16.96 -0.47
CA ASN A 562 1.63 -16.39 -0.30
C ASN A 562 0.72 -16.84 -1.44
N GLY A 563 -0.57 -17.06 -1.13
CA GLY A 563 -1.63 -17.31 -2.09
C GLY A 563 -2.46 -16.07 -2.42
N LEU A 564 -2.89 -15.96 -3.64
CA LEU A 564 -3.80 -14.93 -4.14
C LEU A 564 -4.84 -15.57 -5.05
N THR A 565 -6.10 -15.47 -4.70
CA THR A 565 -7.22 -15.90 -5.53
C THR A 565 -7.91 -14.71 -6.17
N ASP A 566 -8.24 -14.81 -7.45
CA ASP A 566 -9.13 -13.93 -8.16
C ASP A 566 -10.32 -14.72 -8.77
N LYS A 567 -11.05 -14.16 -9.70
CA LYS A 567 -12.22 -14.83 -10.28
C LYS A 567 -11.85 -16.13 -11.02
N GLU A 568 -10.83 -16.11 -11.87
CA GLU A 568 -10.49 -17.25 -12.75
C GLU A 568 -9.16 -17.90 -12.46
N MET A 569 -8.41 -17.41 -11.51
CA MET A 569 -7.10 -17.99 -11.18
C MET A 569 -6.74 -17.86 -9.71
N THR A 570 -5.90 -18.77 -9.26
CA THR A 570 -5.22 -18.73 -7.97
C THR A 570 -3.72 -18.79 -8.22
N THR A 571 -2.99 -17.86 -7.61
CA THR A 571 -1.53 -17.74 -7.74
C THR A 571 -0.86 -17.93 -6.40
N PHE A 572 0.07 -18.88 -6.30
CA PHE A 572 0.99 -18.97 -5.17
C PHE A 572 2.33 -18.36 -5.59
N SER A 573 2.80 -17.40 -4.82
CA SER A 573 4.05 -16.67 -5.10
C SER A 573 5.05 -16.86 -4.00
N GLY A 574 6.29 -17.15 -4.37
CA GLY A 574 7.39 -17.27 -3.44
C GLY A 574 8.54 -16.34 -3.80
N SER A 575 9.27 -15.86 -2.79
CA SER A 575 10.49 -15.09 -3.02
C SER A 575 11.54 -15.32 -1.95
N VAL A 576 12.82 -15.32 -2.37
CA VAL A 576 13.98 -15.57 -1.50
C VAL A 576 15.26 -15.08 -2.15
N HIS A 577 16.31 -14.87 -1.39
CA HIS A 577 17.66 -14.72 -1.93
C HIS A 577 18.16 -16.05 -2.54
N LYS A 578 18.91 -16.00 -3.65
CA LYS A 578 19.36 -17.20 -4.39
C LYS A 578 20.07 -18.25 -3.54
N ASP A 579 20.90 -17.81 -2.58
CA ASP A 579 21.66 -18.72 -1.69
C ASP A 579 20.76 -19.46 -0.68
N LYS A 580 19.48 -19.12 -0.62
CA LYS A 580 18.46 -19.68 0.28
C LYS A 580 17.32 -20.34 -0.47
N TRP A 581 17.55 -20.63 -1.73
CA TRP A 581 16.56 -21.24 -2.60
C TRP A 581 16.07 -22.60 -2.10
N ASP A 582 16.99 -23.51 -1.83
CA ASP A 582 16.66 -24.88 -1.39
C ASP A 582 15.95 -24.87 -0.02
N ASP A 583 16.36 -23.96 0.86
CA ASP A 583 15.68 -23.75 2.14
C ASP A 583 14.22 -23.34 1.92
N LEU A 584 13.96 -22.35 1.04
CA LEU A 584 12.58 -21.91 0.74
C LEU A 584 11.74 -23.06 0.20
N ILE A 585 12.27 -23.78 -0.80
CA ILE A 585 11.56 -24.88 -1.48
C ILE A 585 11.22 -25.98 -0.48
N ASN A 586 12.17 -26.34 0.37
CA ASN A 586 12.00 -27.38 1.39
C ASN A 586 11.07 -26.99 2.55
N ILE A 587 10.87 -25.68 2.80
CA ILE A 587 10.04 -25.16 3.89
C ILE A 587 8.62 -24.80 3.41
N ALA A 588 8.51 -24.09 2.31
CA ALA A 588 7.25 -23.46 1.91
C ALA A 588 6.40 -24.35 1.01
N LEU A 589 7.02 -25.06 0.07
CA LEU A 589 6.27 -25.76 -0.97
C LEU A 589 5.41 -26.93 -0.46
N PRO A 590 5.78 -27.65 0.63
CA PRO A 590 4.89 -28.63 1.25
C PRO A 590 3.52 -28.12 1.66
N GLN A 591 3.37 -26.81 1.87
CA GLN A 591 2.06 -26.21 2.15
C GLN A 591 1.09 -26.39 0.96
N LEU A 592 1.61 -26.35 -0.26
CA LEU A 592 0.83 -26.60 -1.47
C LEU A 592 0.71 -28.08 -1.81
N LEU A 593 1.81 -28.83 -1.63
CA LEU A 593 1.91 -30.24 -2.05
C LEU A 593 1.22 -31.21 -1.09
N GLU A 594 1.29 -30.92 0.18
CA GLU A 594 0.75 -31.72 1.28
C GLU A 594 0.18 -30.82 2.37
N PRO A 595 -0.91 -30.08 2.09
CA PRO A 595 -1.51 -29.15 3.03
C PRO A 595 -1.91 -29.82 4.35
N GLY A 596 -1.83 -29.07 5.43
CA GLY A 596 -2.11 -29.61 6.77
C GLY A 596 -3.57 -29.99 7.00
N PHE A 597 -4.49 -29.29 6.41
CA PHE A 597 -5.95 -29.46 6.51
C PHE A 597 -6.46 -29.76 7.92
N ARG A 598 -5.93 -29.07 8.93
CA ARG A 598 -6.31 -29.22 10.32
C ARG A 598 -7.62 -28.49 10.60
N GLU A 599 -8.48 -29.08 11.40
CA GLU A 599 -9.80 -28.53 11.74
C GLU A 599 -9.70 -27.18 12.45
N GLU A 600 -8.69 -27.00 13.31
CA GLU A 600 -8.45 -25.74 13.99
C GLU A 600 -8.05 -24.61 13.01
N ASP A 601 -7.22 -24.92 12.03
CA ASP A 601 -6.82 -23.95 11.01
C ASP A 601 -7.99 -23.63 10.06
N PHE A 602 -8.78 -24.63 9.71
CA PHE A 602 -9.98 -24.44 8.90
C PHE A 602 -10.96 -23.47 9.56
N ARG A 603 -11.28 -23.70 10.83
CA ARG A 603 -12.18 -22.78 11.57
C ARG A 603 -11.59 -21.38 11.63
N ARG A 604 -10.34 -21.26 12.00
CA ARG A 604 -9.63 -19.98 12.09
C ARG A 604 -9.65 -19.21 10.78
N LEU A 605 -9.40 -19.86 9.66
CA LEU A 605 -9.31 -19.22 8.33
C LEU A 605 -10.71 -18.91 7.76
N LYS A 606 -11.68 -19.78 8.01
CA LYS A 606 -13.09 -19.55 7.69
C LYS A 606 -13.65 -18.32 8.42
N ASP A 607 -13.38 -18.19 9.72
CA ASP A 607 -13.74 -17.01 10.52
C ASP A 607 -13.02 -15.75 10.01
N ALA A 608 -11.74 -15.87 9.68
CA ALA A 608 -10.96 -14.76 9.15
C ALA A 608 -11.49 -14.27 7.78
N GLN A 609 -11.89 -15.19 6.90
CA GLN A 609 -12.49 -14.85 5.62
C GLN A 609 -13.85 -14.18 5.80
N LYS A 610 -14.65 -14.67 6.70
CA LYS A 610 -15.96 -14.07 7.06
C LYS A 610 -15.77 -12.67 7.62
N ASN A 611 -14.80 -12.46 8.49
CA ASN A 611 -14.47 -11.13 9.01
C ASN A 611 -13.96 -10.18 7.90
N ALA A 612 -13.14 -10.68 6.99
CA ALA A 612 -12.68 -9.90 5.85
C ALA A 612 -13.85 -9.44 4.95
N LEU A 613 -14.84 -10.30 4.75
CA LEU A 613 -16.05 -9.96 4.00
C LEU A 613 -16.95 -8.98 4.76
N THR A 614 -17.22 -9.25 6.03
CA THR A 614 -18.22 -8.51 6.80
C THR A 614 -17.68 -7.22 7.40
N LEU A 615 -16.50 -7.26 7.99
CA LEU A 615 -15.93 -6.11 8.68
C LEU A 615 -15.03 -5.28 7.76
N ASP A 616 -14.07 -5.93 7.09
CA ASP A 616 -13.06 -5.18 6.34
C ASP A 616 -13.61 -4.63 5.01
N LEU A 617 -14.41 -5.41 4.29
CA LEU A 617 -15.01 -4.97 3.02
C LEU A 617 -16.34 -4.23 3.26
N LYS A 618 -17.30 -4.87 3.90
CA LYS A 618 -18.67 -4.33 3.98
C LYS A 618 -18.80 -3.17 4.97
N ASP A 619 -18.22 -3.29 6.15
CA ASP A 619 -18.47 -2.35 7.23
C ASP A 619 -17.44 -1.22 7.34
N ASN A 620 -16.20 -1.42 6.84
CA ASN A 620 -15.11 -0.46 7.01
C ASN A 620 -14.47 0.02 5.69
N ASN A 621 -15.09 -0.26 4.52
CA ASN A 621 -14.50 0.17 3.24
C ASN A 621 -15.57 0.47 2.18
N GLU A 622 -16.14 1.65 2.24
CA GLU A 622 -17.19 2.10 1.32
C GLU A 622 -16.74 2.08 -0.14
N GLU A 623 -15.49 2.42 -0.39
CA GLU A 623 -14.93 2.50 -1.75
C GLU A 623 -14.89 1.11 -2.41
N GLU A 624 -14.29 0.12 -1.76
CA GLU A 624 -14.23 -1.25 -2.30
C GLU A 624 -15.59 -1.96 -2.24
N LEU A 625 -16.43 -1.63 -1.25
CA LEU A 625 -17.80 -2.14 -1.18
C LEU A 625 -18.62 -1.74 -2.40
N ALA A 626 -18.54 -0.46 -2.81
CA ALA A 626 -19.24 0.03 -3.99
C ALA A 626 -18.74 -0.65 -5.28
N LYS A 627 -17.43 -0.86 -5.42
CA LYS A 627 -16.79 -1.54 -6.56
C LYS A 627 -17.18 -3.02 -6.65
N GLU A 628 -17.04 -3.76 -5.54
CA GLU A 628 -17.41 -5.18 -5.49
C GLU A 628 -18.91 -5.38 -5.71
N ARG A 629 -19.73 -4.49 -5.17
CA ARG A 629 -21.18 -4.57 -5.40
C ARG A 629 -21.56 -4.24 -6.86
N LEU A 630 -20.92 -3.26 -7.46
CA LEU A 630 -21.08 -2.96 -8.88
C LEU A 630 -20.73 -4.19 -9.75
N GLN A 631 -19.59 -4.84 -9.45
CA GLN A 631 -19.16 -6.07 -10.12
C GLN A 631 -20.23 -7.17 -9.99
N THR A 632 -20.75 -7.41 -8.78
CA THR A 632 -21.77 -8.43 -8.55
C THR A 632 -23.11 -8.11 -9.22
N ASN A 633 -23.52 -6.86 -9.28
CA ASN A 633 -24.73 -6.42 -9.96
C ASN A 633 -24.64 -6.60 -11.46
N VAL A 634 -23.55 -6.17 -12.07
CA VAL A 634 -23.32 -6.29 -13.51
C VAL A 634 -23.25 -7.76 -13.94
N PHE A 635 -22.68 -8.63 -13.13
CA PHE A 635 -22.50 -10.04 -13.45
C PHE A 635 -23.43 -10.99 -12.66
N ALA A 636 -24.58 -10.51 -12.18
CA ALA A 636 -25.49 -11.22 -11.26
C ALA A 636 -25.98 -12.60 -11.76
N ALA A 637 -26.04 -12.83 -13.07
CA ALA A 637 -26.47 -14.10 -13.66
C ALA A 637 -25.27 -14.96 -14.14
N SER A 638 -24.09 -14.79 -13.56
CA SER A 638 -22.88 -15.45 -14.02
C SER A 638 -22.01 -15.93 -12.86
N PRO A 639 -20.97 -16.74 -13.10
CA PRO A 639 -20.01 -17.13 -12.07
C PRO A 639 -19.24 -15.98 -11.41
N TYR A 640 -19.36 -14.75 -11.91
CA TYR A 640 -18.79 -13.55 -11.26
C TYR A 640 -19.74 -12.87 -10.27
N ALA A 641 -20.91 -13.45 -10.00
CA ALA A 641 -22.00 -12.83 -9.22
C ALA A 641 -21.72 -12.60 -7.73
N HIS A 642 -20.63 -13.10 -7.21
CA HIS A 642 -20.24 -12.95 -5.80
C HIS A 642 -18.81 -12.43 -5.66
N PRO A 643 -18.45 -11.76 -4.53
CA PRO A 643 -17.05 -11.40 -4.27
C PRO A 643 -16.11 -12.61 -4.26
N VAL A 644 -14.82 -12.38 -4.46
CA VAL A 644 -13.80 -13.45 -4.32
C VAL A 644 -13.84 -14.07 -2.93
N LEU A 645 -14.15 -13.27 -1.91
CA LEU A 645 -14.33 -13.74 -0.52
C LEU A 645 -15.58 -14.61 -0.34
N GLY A 646 -16.51 -14.62 -1.30
CA GLY A 646 -17.78 -15.33 -1.24
C GLY A 646 -18.94 -14.57 -0.62
N THR A 647 -19.93 -15.30 -0.15
CA THR A 647 -21.10 -14.78 0.59
C THR A 647 -21.09 -15.32 2.03
N ILE A 648 -21.79 -14.66 2.93
CA ILE A 648 -21.87 -15.11 4.35
C ILE A 648 -22.41 -16.54 4.43
N LYS A 649 -23.50 -16.78 3.71
CA LYS A 649 -24.16 -18.11 3.66
C LYS A 649 -23.29 -19.16 2.99
N GLY A 650 -22.63 -18.79 1.87
CA GLY A 650 -21.69 -19.66 1.17
C GLY A 650 -20.51 -20.05 2.06
N ILE A 651 -19.88 -19.09 2.71
CA ILE A 651 -18.77 -19.34 3.66
C ILE A 651 -19.24 -20.26 4.79
N ASP A 652 -20.42 -20.01 5.36
CA ASP A 652 -20.96 -20.80 6.48
C ASP A 652 -21.24 -22.26 6.07
N ALA A 653 -21.60 -22.50 4.82
CA ALA A 653 -21.87 -23.83 4.27
C ALA A 653 -20.61 -24.65 3.89
N ILE A 654 -19.44 -24.00 3.74
CA ILE A 654 -18.19 -24.69 3.39
C ILE A 654 -17.72 -25.60 4.53
N THR A 655 -17.36 -26.83 4.19
CA THR A 655 -16.77 -27.82 5.10
C THR A 655 -15.27 -28.02 4.78
N LEU A 656 -14.53 -28.62 5.70
CA LEU A 656 -13.12 -28.94 5.47
C LEU A 656 -12.94 -29.94 4.32
N ASP A 657 -13.89 -30.84 4.14
CA ASP A 657 -13.84 -31.81 3.04
C ASP A 657 -14.08 -31.15 1.67
N ASP A 658 -14.90 -30.11 1.60
CA ASP A 658 -15.02 -29.29 0.38
C ASP A 658 -13.69 -28.65 0.00
N VAL A 659 -12.98 -28.13 0.98
CA VAL A 659 -11.65 -27.52 0.79
C VAL A 659 -10.64 -28.55 0.28
N LYS A 660 -10.62 -29.75 0.85
CA LYS A 660 -9.74 -30.87 0.41
C LYS A 660 -10.07 -31.31 -1.01
N GLN A 661 -11.35 -31.38 -1.34
CA GLN A 661 -11.82 -31.77 -2.65
C GLN A 661 -11.48 -30.71 -3.70
N PHE A 662 -11.70 -29.43 -3.38
CA PHE A 662 -11.36 -28.34 -4.29
C PHE A 662 -9.85 -28.29 -4.53
N TRP A 663 -9.02 -28.40 -3.50
CA TRP A 663 -7.57 -28.47 -3.63
C TRP A 663 -7.13 -29.60 -4.56
N LYS A 664 -7.69 -30.80 -4.40
CA LYS A 664 -7.35 -31.97 -5.21
C LYS A 664 -7.75 -31.83 -6.68
N GLN A 665 -8.82 -31.10 -6.96
CA GLN A 665 -9.35 -30.91 -8.30
C GLN A 665 -8.75 -29.69 -9.02
N ALA A 666 -8.48 -28.63 -8.29
CA ALA A 666 -8.01 -27.35 -8.84
C ALA A 666 -6.49 -27.26 -8.96
N TYR A 667 -5.74 -27.75 -7.96
CA TYR A 667 -4.29 -27.57 -7.91
C TYR A 667 -3.58 -28.83 -8.39
N THR A 668 -3.74 -29.13 -9.67
CA THR A 668 -3.18 -30.31 -10.34
C THR A 668 -2.01 -29.95 -11.25
N LYS A 669 -1.22 -30.93 -11.64
CA LYS A 669 -0.09 -30.76 -12.59
C LYS A 669 -0.53 -30.15 -13.92
N GLY A 670 -1.65 -30.63 -14.48
CA GLY A 670 -2.15 -30.17 -15.77
C GLY A 670 -2.76 -28.75 -15.75
N ALA A 671 -3.18 -28.26 -14.58
CA ALA A 671 -3.68 -26.90 -14.41
C ALA A 671 -2.59 -25.87 -14.11
N LEU A 672 -1.39 -26.32 -13.77
CA LEU A 672 -0.30 -25.48 -13.29
C LEU A 672 0.44 -24.77 -14.42
N LYS A 673 0.65 -23.48 -14.23
CA LYS A 673 1.63 -22.66 -14.99
C LYS A 673 2.66 -22.11 -14.00
N VAL A 674 3.91 -22.27 -14.34
CA VAL A 674 5.03 -21.88 -13.47
C VAL A 674 5.84 -20.77 -14.10
N GLY A 675 6.15 -19.76 -13.33
CA GLY A 675 7.08 -18.70 -13.69
C GLY A 675 8.19 -18.57 -12.63
N ILE A 676 9.41 -18.28 -13.06
CA ILE A 676 10.54 -18.01 -12.17
C ILE A 676 11.41 -16.91 -12.75
N SER A 677 11.90 -16.03 -11.90
CA SER A 677 12.75 -14.89 -12.30
C SER A 677 13.87 -14.64 -11.30
N GLY A 678 14.96 -14.00 -11.79
CA GLY A 678 16.15 -13.68 -11.00
C GLY A 678 17.42 -14.32 -11.55
N ASP A 679 18.46 -14.41 -10.73
CA ASP A 679 19.70 -15.17 -11.03
C ASP A 679 19.45 -16.67 -10.89
N VAL A 680 18.60 -17.15 -11.78
CA VAL A 680 18.05 -18.53 -11.77
C VAL A 680 19.04 -19.50 -12.39
N THR A 681 19.45 -20.52 -11.65
CA THR A 681 20.28 -21.64 -12.14
C THR A 681 19.42 -22.80 -12.65
N ASP A 682 20.00 -23.68 -13.46
CA ASP A 682 19.32 -24.88 -13.95
C ASP A 682 19.04 -25.87 -12.80
N ALA A 683 19.89 -25.88 -11.77
CA ALA A 683 19.67 -26.64 -10.54
C ALA A 683 18.43 -26.17 -9.78
N MET A 684 18.20 -24.85 -9.69
CA MET A 684 16.99 -24.28 -9.07
C MET A 684 15.73 -24.67 -9.86
N GLN A 685 15.80 -24.65 -11.19
CA GLN A 685 14.70 -25.06 -12.05
C GLN A 685 14.38 -26.56 -11.86
N ALA A 686 15.41 -27.39 -11.93
CA ALA A 686 15.29 -28.84 -11.72
C ALA A 686 14.77 -29.15 -10.30
N SER A 687 15.24 -28.37 -9.32
CA SER A 687 14.83 -28.47 -7.93
C SER A 687 13.36 -28.10 -7.74
N LEU A 688 12.81 -27.07 -8.37
CA LEU A 688 11.38 -26.74 -8.37
C LEU A 688 10.55 -27.81 -9.13
N GLN A 689 10.99 -28.26 -10.29
CA GLN A 689 10.33 -29.30 -11.10
C GLN A 689 10.09 -30.61 -10.33
N GLN A 690 11.12 -31.11 -9.66
CA GLN A 690 11.05 -32.37 -8.91
C GLN A 690 10.04 -32.33 -7.77
N ALA A 691 9.82 -31.15 -7.20
CA ALA A 691 8.93 -30.99 -6.08
C ALA A 691 7.47 -30.86 -6.50
N LEU A 692 7.18 -30.02 -7.52
CA LEU A 692 5.82 -29.89 -8.05
C LEU A 692 5.36 -31.16 -8.79
N ALA A 693 6.27 -32.06 -9.11
CA ALA A 693 5.93 -33.43 -9.55
C ALA A 693 5.07 -34.22 -8.54
N LYS A 694 4.99 -33.77 -7.29
CA LYS A 694 4.14 -34.34 -6.23
C LYS A 694 2.68 -33.81 -6.25
N LEU A 695 2.36 -32.82 -7.04
CA LEU A 695 0.99 -32.33 -7.16
C LEU A 695 0.04 -33.42 -7.67
N PRO A 696 -1.25 -33.36 -7.34
CA PRO A 696 -2.25 -34.27 -7.89
C PRO A 696 -2.20 -34.36 -9.43
N GLU A 697 -2.39 -35.51 -9.98
CA GLU A 697 -2.58 -35.69 -11.42
C GLU A 697 -3.94 -35.14 -11.87
N GLY A 698 -4.05 -34.71 -13.11
CA GLY A 698 -5.30 -34.23 -13.71
C GLY A 698 -5.14 -32.92 -14.47
N ALA A 699 -6.12 -32.62 -15.30
CA ALA A 699 -6.18 -31.38 -16.10
C ALA A 699 -6.59 -30.15 -15.30
N GLY A 700 -6.99 -30.33 -14.05
CA GLY A 700 -7.57 -29.25 -13.23
C GLY A 700 -9.06 -29.07 -13.48
N ILE A 701 -9.64 -28.03 -12.87
CA ILE A 701 -11.02 -27.62 -13.12
C ILE A 701 -11.09 -26.97 -14.50
N ALA A 702 -12.11 -27.34 -15.27
CA ALA A 702 -12.32 -26.74 -16.60
C ALA A 702 -12.54 -25.22 -16.50
N ARG A 703 -11.99 -24.49 -17.45
CA ARG A 703 -12.19 -23.04 -17.55
C ARG A 703 -13.69 -22.77 -17.75
N ILE A 704 -14.23 -21.80 -17.05
CA ILE A 704 -15.63 -21.37 -17.22
C ILE A 704 -15.85 -20.77 -18.59
N ALA A 705 -17.10 -20.78 -19.08
CA ALA A 705 -17.48 -19.96 -20.22
C ALA A 705 -17.34 -18.47 -19.87
N ALA A 706 -16.99 -17.64 -20.85
CA ALA A 706 -16.83 -16.21 -20.63
C ALA A 706 -18.14 -15.61 -20.06
N PRO A 707 -18.10 -15.02 -18.85
CA PRO A 707 -19.29 -14.47 -18.23
C PRO A 707 -19.90 -13.33 -19.05
N VAL A 708 -21.21 -13.32 -19.20
CA VAL A 708 -21.93 -12.24 -19.87
C VAL A 708 -22.48 -11.29 -18.82
N GLY A 709 -22.04 -10.04 -18.86
CA GLY A 709 -22.55 -9.01 -17.99
C GLY A 709 -23.90 -8.44 -18.45
N LYS A 710 -24.73 -8.04 -17.50
CA LYS A 710 -26.00 -7.36 -17.77
C LYS A 710 -25.74 -5.93 -18.25
N VAL A 711 -26.23 -5.58 -19.43
CA VAL A 711 -26.29 -4.20 -19.90
C VAL A 711 -27.53 -3.53 -19.32
N SER A 712 -27.38 -2.47 -18.58
CA SER A 712 -28.45 -1.68 -17.97
C SER A 712 -29.32 -1.00 -19.05
N LYS A 713 -30.58 -0.75 -18.74
CA LYS A 713 -31.51 0.05 -19.59
C LYS A 713 -31.72 1.42 -18.94
N GLY A 714 -30.90 2.39 -19.32
CA GLY A 714 -30.74 3.65 -18.59
C GLY A 714 -29.79 3.52 -17.39
N LEU A 715 -29.89 4.44 -16.44
CA LEU A 715 -29.16 4.38 -15.17
C LEU A 715 -29.93 3.49 -14.18
N GLU A 716 -29.37 2.34 -13.85
CA GLU A 716 -29.89 1.45 -12.79
C GLU A 716 -29.06 1.70 -11.52
N VAL A 717 -29.71 2.16 -10.44
CA VAL A 717 -29.03 2.63 -9.21
C VAL A 717 -29.36 1.70 -8.04
N GLU A 718 -28.34 1.20 -7.38
CA GLU A 718 -28.48 0.62 -6.05
C GLU A 718 -27.84 1.56 -5.02
N ILE A 719 -28.62 1.97 -4.03
CA ILE A 719 -28.12 2.72 -2.88
C ILE A 719 -27.98 1.76 -1.70
N ILE A 720 -26.76 1.52 -1.27
CA ILE A 720 -26.48 0.75 -0.05
C ILE A 720 -26.57 1.70 1.14
N GLU A 721 -27.61 1.49 1.96
CA GLU A 721 -27.83 2.31 3.15
C GLU A 721 -26.90 1.87 4.27
N LYS A 722 -26.03 2.78 4.66
CA LYS A 722 -24.99 2.56 5.67
C LYS A 722 -24.72 3.85 6.45
N ASN A 723 -24.51 3.73 7.76
CA ASN A 723 -24.11 4.87 8.58
C ASN A 723 -22.66 5.28 8.23
N THR A 724 -22.50 6.18 7.30
CA THR A 724 -21.19 6.70 6.84
C THR A 724 -21.16 8.23 6.83
N ARG A 725 -19.97 8.81 6.90
CA ARG A 725 -19.77 10.27 6.87
C ARG A 725 -19.72 10.84 5.46
N ALA A 726 -19.37 10.02 4.48
CA ALA A 726 -19.19 10.43 3.10
C ALA A 726 -19.86 9.41 2.16
N THR A 727 -20.20 9.85 0.96
CA THR A 727 -20.84 9.02 -0.06
C THR A 727 -19.79 8.51 -1.04
N ALA A 728 -19.64 7.18 -1.16
CA ALA A 728 -18.82 6.52 -2.17
C ALA A 728 -19.68 6.09 -3.36
N ILE A 729 -19.14 6.21 -4.58
CA ILE A 729 -19.90 5.95 -5.81
C ILE A 729 -19.03 5.15 -6.77
N SER A 730 -19.58 4.05 -7.29
CA SER A 730 -19.02 3.32 -8.43
C SER A 730 -20.09 3.17 -9.51
N LEU A 731 -19.74 3.42 -10.76
CA LEU A 731 -20.65 3.26 -11.89
C LEU A 731 -19.93 2.62 -13.06
N GLY A 732 -20.64 1.81 -13.84
CA GLY A 732 -19.99 1.11 -14.94
C GLY A 732 -20.94 0.23 -15.77
N GLN A 733 -20.32 -0.46 -16.73
CA GLN A 733 -20.99 -1.34 -17.67
C GLN A 733 -20.08 -2.51 -18.06
N PRO A 734 -20.62 -3.68 -18.42
CA PRO A 734 -19.79 -4.80 -18.87
C PRO A 734 -19.13 -4.47 -20.21
N ILE A 735 -17.88 -4.92 -20.37
CA ILE A 735 -17.15 -4.91 -21.63
C ILE A 735 -16.54 -6.29 -21.92
N THR A 736 -16.48 -6.65 -23.21
CA THR A 736 -15.84 -7.89 -23.67
C THR A 736 -14.39 -7.69 -24.11
N VAL A 737 -13.86 -6.49 -23.90
CA VAL A 737 -12.50 -6.12 -24.30
C VAL A 737 -11.49 -6.58 -23.23
N THR A 738 -10.69 -7.56 -23.59
CA THR A 738 -9.56 -8.06 -22.79
C THR A 738 -8.24 -7.67 -23.46
N ARG A 739 -7.08 -7.98 -22.87
CA ARG A 739 -5.76 -7.66 -23.43
C ARG A 739 -5.52 -8.25 -24.83
N ALA A 740 -6.22 -9.34 -25.18
CA ALA A 740 -6.15 -9.94 -26.52
C ALA A 740 -7.04 -9.22 -27.55
N HIS A 741 -7.92 -8.34 -27.13
CA HIS A 741 -8.86 -7.66 -28.04
C HIS A 741 -8.17 -6.55 -28.85
N PRO A 742 -8.42 -6.40 -30.17
CA PRO A 742 -7.80 -5.34 -30.97
C PRO A 742 -8.01 -3.92 -30.44
N ASP A 743 -9.17 -3.62 -29.88
CA ASP A 743 -9.52 -2.31 -29.35
C ASP A 743 -8.99 -2.07 -27.91
N PHE A 744 -8.23 -3.00 -27.33
CA PHE A 744 -7.75 -2.89 -25.95
C PHE A 744 -6.88 -1.64 -25.72
N ALA A 745 -5.89 -1.40 -26.58
CA ALA A 745 -5.01 -0.24 -26.47
C ALA A 745 -5.78 1.08 -26.66
N ALA A 746 -6.79 1.09 -27.52
CA ALA A 746 -7.66 2.26 -27.74
C ALA A 746 -8.50 2.59 -26.49
N LEU A 747 -9.14 1.58 -25.89
CA LEU A 747 -9.89 1.78 -24.64
C LEU A 747 -8.98 2.07 -23.45
N TRP A 748 -7.76 1.50 -23.43
CA TRP A 748 -6.77 1.83 -22.39
C TRP A 748 -6.38 3.31 -22.47
N LEU A 749 -6.16 3.85 -23.68
CA LEU A 749 -5.90 5.27 -23.88
C LEU A 749 -7.12 6.12 -23.43
N ALA A 750 -8.33 5.75 -23.82
CA ALA A 750 -9.54 6.47 -23.45
C ALA A 750 -9.75 6.54 -21.93
N LYS A 751 -9.58 5.39 -21.23
CA LYS A 751 -9.70 5.35 -19.75
C LYS A 751 -8.58 6.14 -19.07
N THR A 752 -7.36 6.13 -19.64
CA THR A 752 -6.23 6.89 -19.09
C THR A 752 -6.50 8.39 -19.16
N TRP A 753 -6.98 8.89 -20.29
CA TRP A 753 -7.42 10.27 -20.40
C TRP A 753 -8.55 10.58 -19.41
N LEU A 754 -9.57 9.73 -19.32
CA LEU A 754 -10.73 9.98 -18.47
C LEU A 754 -10.36 9.98 -16.99
N GLY A 755 -9.65 8.96 -16.51
CA GLY A 755 -9.42 8.76 -15.08
C GLY A 755 -8.25 7.84 -14.77
N GLU A 756 -7.01 8.19 -15.17
CA GLU A 756 -5.84 7.41 -14.79
C GLU A 756 -5.64 7.40 -13.29
N HIS A 757 -5.36 6.21 -12.75
CA HIS A 757 -5.28 5.99 -11.32
C HIS A 757 -4.16 6.84 -10.70
N ARG A 758 -4.53 7.72 -9.74
CA ARG A 758 -3.65 8.65 -9.02
C ARG A 758 -2.86 9.62 -9.93
N ALA A 759 -3.30 9.82 -11.16
CA ALA A 759 -2.74 10.83 -12.04
C ALA A 759 -3.58 12.11 -11.95
N SER A 760 -3.00 13.16 -11.40
CA SER A 760 -3.70 14.45 -11.23
C SER A 760 -4.02 15.14 -12.57
N SER A 761 -3.36 14.73 -13.66
CA SER A 761 -3.65 15.17 -15.02
C SER A 761 -4.87 14.50 -15.65
N SER A 762 -5.44 13.44 -15.05
CA SER A 762 -6.60 12.77 -15.62
C SER A 762 -7.85 13.63 -15.56
N HIS A 763 -8.72 13.47 -16.56
CA HIS A 763 -9.81 14.41 -16.80
C HIS A 763 -10.82 14.49 -15.64
N LEU A 764 -11.30 13.35 -15.11
CA LEU A 764 -12.23 13.34 -13.98
C LEU A 764 -11.61 13.93 -12.72
N TYR A 765 -10.33 13.64 -12.45
CA TYR A 765 -9.60 14.23 -11.33
C TYR A 765 -9.57 15.76 -11.44
N GLN A 766 -9.31 16.32 -12.65
CA GLN A 766 -9.34 17.75 -12.90
C GLN A 766 -10.74 18.33 -12.67
N ARG A 767 -11.77 17.65 -13.15
CA ARG A 767 -13.13 18.15 -13.15
C ARG A 767 -13.84 18.07 -11.81
N ILE A 768 -13.60 17.03 -11.03
CA ILE A 768 -14.28 16.79 -9.74
C ILE A 768 -13.43 17.29 -8.57
N ARG A 769 -12.15 16.90 -8.52
CA ARG A 769 -11.26 17.28 -7.42
C ARG A 769 -10.66 18.68 -7.59
N GLU A 770 -9.95 18.93 -8.68
CA GLU A 770 -9.11 20.13 -8.81
C GLU A 770 -9.92 21.42 -8.87
N VAL A 771 -10.86 21.51 -9.80
CA VAL A 771 -11.61 22.76 -9.99
C VAL A 771 -12.77 22.90 -9.00
N ARG A 772 -13.35 21.78 -8.54
CA ARG A 772 -14.53 21.79 -7.66
C ARG A 772 -14.23 21.46 -6.19
N GLY A 773 -13.14 20.76 -5.90
CA GLY A 773 -12.76 20.41 -4.53
C GLY A 773 -13.72 19.46 -3.83
N MET A 774 -14.37 18.53 -4.59
CA MET A 774 -15.42 17.69 -4.03
C MET A 774 -14.87 16.47 -3.26
N ASN A 775 -13.71 15.94 -3.67
CA ASN A 775 -13.12 14.74 -3.09
C ASN A 775 -11.59 14.65 -3.31
N TYR A 776 -11.02 13.46 -3.10
CA TYR A 776 -9.57 13.22 -3.20
C TYR A 776 -9.13 12.65 -4.55
N GLY A 777 -10.04 12.21 -5.43
CA GLY A 777 -9.72 11.71 -6.76
C GLY A 777 -10.82 10.87 -7.39
N ASP A 778 -10.74 10.74 -8.72
CA ASP A 778 -11.75 10.06 -9.52
C ASP A 778 -11.07 9.32 -10.66
N TYR A 779 -11.40 8.04 -10.81
CA TYR A 779 -10.63 7.13 -11.64
C TYR A 779 -11.52 6.30 -12.58
N ALA A 780 -10.94 5.80 -13.66
CA ALA A 780 -11.62 4.90 -14.59
C ALA A 780 -10.76 3.67 -14.87
N TYR A 781 -11.40 2.52 -15.07
CA TYR A 781 -10.75 1.23 -15.34
C TYR A 781 -11.44 0.48 -16.47
N ILE A 782 -10.68 -0.35 -17.18
CA ILE A 782 -11.18 -1.35 -18.14
C ILE A 782 -10.76 -2.78 -17.78
N GLU A 783 -10.06 -2.93 -16.65
CA GLU A 783 -9.72 -4.20 -16.03
C GLU A 783 -9.99 -4.13 -14.54
N ALA A 784 -10.26 -5.27 -13.92
CA ALA A 784 -10.47 -5.34 -12.48
C ALA A 784 -9.30 -4.74 -11.69
N PHE A 785 -9.61 -3.82 -10.80
CA PHE A 785 -8.63 -3.11 -9.98
C PHE A 785 -9.04 -3.13 -8.49
N PRO A 786 -9.11 -4.32 -7.86
CA PRO A 786 -9.45 -4.42 -6.44
C PRO A 786 -8.31 -3.91 -5.56
N GLY A 787 -8.68 -3.33 -4.42
CA GLY A 787 -7.72 -2.77 -3.47
C GLY A 787 -7.05 -1.47 -3.95
N GLY A 788 -7.71 -0.72 -4.84
CA GLY A 788 -7.17 0.46 -5.50
C GLY A 788 -6.67 1.57 -4.58
N MET A 789 -7.13 1.61 -3.31
CA MET A 789 -6.61 2.54 -2.32
C MET A 789 -5.10 2.35 -2.04
N PHE A 790 -4.57 1.14 -2.27
CA PHE A 790 -3.19 0.77 -1.91
C PHE A 790 -2.32 0.38 -3.10
N GLN A 791 -2.86 0.42 -4.30
CA GLN A 791 -2.15 0.02 -5.53
C GLN A 791 -2.01 1.22 -6.47
N PHE A 792 -0.92 1.23 -7.23
CA PHE A 792 -0.68 2.22 -8.27
C PHE A 792 -0.96 1.68 -9.68
N PHE A 793 -0.81 0.36 -9.85
CA PHE A 793 -1.00 -0.33 -11.13
C PHE A 793 -1.88 -1.55 -10.97
N PRO A 794 -2.53 -2.03 -12.01
CA PRO A 794 -3.22 -3.32 -12.01
C PRO A 794 -2.27 -4.45 -11.55
N THR A 795 -2.72 -5.24 -10.58
CA THR A 795 -1.96 -6.39 -10.10
C THR A 795 -1.94 -7.47 -11.16
N ALA A 796 -0.76 -7.99 -11.50
CA ALA A 796 -0.64 -9.14 -12.38
C ALA A 796 -1.29 -10.40 -11.80
N ASN A 797 -1.60 -11.36 -12.65
CA ASN A 797 -2.25 -12.62 -12.33
C ASN A 797 -3.69 -12.45 -11.79
N ARG A 798 -4.42 -11.54 -12.44
CA ARG A 798 -5.87 -11.29 -12.28
C ARG A 798 -6.57 -11.23 -13.63
N ALA A 799 -6.07 -11.96 -14.61
CA ALA A 799 -6.68 -12.02 -15.93
C ALA A 799 -8.09 -12.61 -15.88
N ARG A 800 -9.02 -12.00 -16.58
CA ARG A 800 -10.44 -12.38 -16.66
C ARG A 800 -10.93 -12.40 -18.10
N GLN A 801 -11.88 -13.27 -18.41
CA GLN A 801 -12.49 -13.39 -19.75
C GLN A 801 -13.49 -12.28 -20.06
N SER A 802 -14.07 -11.68 -19.04
CA SER A 802 -14.99 -10.54 -19.15
C SER A 802 -14.59 -9.47 -18.15
N GLN A 803 -14.73 -8.23 -18.55
CA GLN A 803 -14.30 -7.07 -17.80
C GLN A 803 -15.44 -6.08 -17.55
N LEU A 804 -15.20 -5.15 -16.67
CA LEU A 804 -16.06 -4.04 -16.34
C LEU A 804 -15.37 -2.73 -16.72
N PHE A 805 -16.01 -1.89 -17.56
CA PHE A 805 -15.64 -0.48 -17.58
C PHE A 805 -16.24 0.16 -16.33
N GLU A 806 -15.40 0.75 -15.50
CA GLU A 806 -15.79 1.31 -14.21
C GLU A 806 -15.29 2.75 -14.08
N ILE A 807 -16.12 3.63 -13.55
CA ILE A 807 -15.73 4.93 -12.99
C ILE A 807 -15.90 4.85 -11.47
N TRP A 808 -14.82 5.11 -10.75
CA TRP A 808 -14.78 5.15 -9.31
C TRP A 808 -14.62 6.59 -8.84
N ILE A 809 -15.69 7.13 -8.23
CA ILE A 809 -15.70 8.44 -7.57
C ILE A 809 -15.41 8.20 -6.08
N ARG A 810 -14.27 8.66 -5.61
CA ARG A 810 -13.89 8.55 -4.19
C ARG A 810 -14.85 9.34 -3.30
N PRO A 811 -14.92 9.03 -2.00
CA PRO A 811 -15.94 9.60 -1.13
C PRO A 811 -16.06 11.12 -1.22
N VAL A 812 -17.27 11.57 -1.43
CA VAL A 812 -17.68 12.97 -1.45
C VAL A 812 -18.58 13.29 -0.25
N ALA A 813 -18.66 14.56 0.13
CA ALA A 813 -19.67 14.99 1.10
C ALA A 813 -21.08 14.64 0.58
N PRO A 814 -22.01 14.16 1.43
CA PRO A 814 -23.33 13.68 1.00
C PRO A 814 -24.11 14.67 0.15
N GLU A 815 -24.02 15.96 0.44
CA GLU A 815 -24.66 17.04 -0.31
C GLU A 815 -24.11 17.20 -1.75
N ASN A 816 -22.88 16.76 -1.98
CA ASN A 816 -22.22 16.84 -3.29
C ASN A 816 -22.39 15.57 -4.13
N ALA A 817 -22.95 14.48 -3.59
CA ALA A 817 -23.02 13.18 -4.25
C ALA A 817 -23.71 13.25 -5.63
N GLN A 818 -24.87 13.90 -5.71
CA GLN A 818 -25.62 14.03 -6.96
C GLN A 818 -24.89 14.90 -7.99
N MET A 819 -24.23 15.97 -7.54
CA MET A 819 -23.41 16.82 -8.41
C MET A 819 -22.18 16.07 -8.94
N ALA A 820 -21.50 15.29 -8.10
CA ALA A 820 -20.36 14.48 -8.53
C ALA A 820 -20.73 13.44 -9.61
N ILE A 821 -21.88 12.78 -9.45
CA ILE A 821 -22.44 11.88 -10.48
C ILE A 821 -22.68 12.66 -11.77
N ARG A 822 -23.29 13.83 -11.71
CA ARG A 822 -23.59 14.66 -12.88
C ARG A 822 -22.34 15.12 -13.61
N VAL A 823 -21.33 15.55 -12.86
CA VAL A 823 -20.03 15.91 -13.45
C VAL A 823 -19.42 14.72 -14.14
N ALA A 824 -19.31 13.56 -13.46
CA ALA A 824 -18.74 12.34 -14.04
C ALA A 824 -19.48 11.89 -15.29
N LEU A 825 -20.81 11.88 -15.26
CA LEU A 825 -21.64 11.51 -16.42
C LEU A 825 -21.56 12.55 -17.55
N THR A 826 -21.38 13.83 -17.25
CA THR A 826 -21.22 14.87 -18.28
C THR A 826 -19.90 14.69 -19.01
N GLU A 827 -18.82 14.41 -18.30
CA GLU A 827 -17.50 14.22 -18.90
C GLU A 827 -17.40 12.87 -19.62
N PHE A 828 -18.02 11.83 -19.06
CA PHE A 828 -18.09 10.53 -19.73
C PHE A 828 -18.94 10.58 -21.00
N ASP A 829 -20.10 11.26 -20.97
CA ASP A 829 -20.94 11.50 -22.14
C ASP A 829 -20.22 12.31 -23.22
N ARG A 830 -19.45 13.33 -22.81
CA ARG A 830 -18.57 14.09 -23.73
C ARG A 830 -17.60 13.15 -24.45
N MET A 831 -16.94 12.28 -23.69
CA MET A 831 -16.00 11.32 -24.27
C MET A 831 -16.70 10.35 -25.22
N VAL A 832 -17.86 9.81 -24.84
CA VAL A 832 -18.59 8.83 -25.69
C VAL A 832 -19.14 9.46 -26.96
N ASN A 833 -19.72 10.66 -26.88
CA ASN A 833 -20.42 11.28 -27.99
C ASN A 833 -19.57 12.19 -28.86
N LYS A 834 -18.56 12.87 -28.29
CA LYS A 834 -17.66 13.77 -29.04
C LYS A 834 -16.29 13.15 -29.31
N GLY A 835 -15.93 12.11 -28.56
CA GLY A 835 -14.58 11.53 -28.61
C GLY A 835 -13.53 12.42 -27.95
N LEU A 836 -12.29 12.03 -28.09
CA LEU A 836 -11.12 12.83 -27.73
C LEU A 836 -10.79 13.81 -28.86
N SER A 837 -10.26 14.98 -28.50
CA SER A 837 -9.63 15.87 -29.45
C SER A 837 -8.26 15.34 -29.89
N LYS A 838 -7.67 15.94 -30.95
CA LYS A 838 -6.35 15.57 -31.41
C LYS A 838 -5.29 15.80 -30.31
N GLU A 839 -5.39 16.89 -29.59
CA GLU A 839 -4.48 17.25 -28.51
C GLU A 839 -4.55 16.26 -27.36
N GLU A 840 -5.76 15.99 -26.84
CA GLU A 840 -5.99 15.01 -25.77
C GLU A 840 -5.49 13.62 -26.12
N PHE A 841 -5.69 13.21 -27.37
CA PHE A 841 -5.20 11.93 -27.89
C PHE A 841 -3.64 11.91 -27.91
N GLU A 842 -2.99 12.91 -28.49
CA GLU A 842 -1.53 12.91 -28.63
C GLU A 842 -0.83 13.00 -27.28
N ILE A 843 -1.31 13.82 -26.35
CA ILE A 843 -0.74 13.95 -25.01
C ILE A 843 -0.90 12.62 -24.25
N THR A 844 -2.08 12.02 -24.28
CA THR A 844 -2.34 10.75 -23.57
C THR A 844 -1.57 9.59 -24.20
N ARG A 845 -1.46 9.54 -25.53
CA ARG A 845 -0.64 8.54 -26.22
C ARG A 845 0.85 8.67 -25.87
N ALA A 846 1.38 9.89 -25.88
CA ALA A 846 2.78 10.14 -25.51
C ALA A 846 3.06 9.75 -24.05
N TYR A 847 2.14 10.04 -23.14
CA TYR A 847 2.20 9.57 -21.75
C TYR A 847 2.26 8.04 -21.69
N LEU A 848 1.32 7.34 -22.29
CA LEU A 848 1.25 5.88 -22.24
C LEU A 848 2.44 5.18 -22.89
N MET A 849 3.00 5.73 -23.98
CA MET A 849 4.19 5.19 -24.64
C MET A 849 5.39 5.10 -23.70
N LYS A 850 5.44 5.95 -22.68
CA LYS A 850 6.47 5.94 -21.62
C LYS A 850 5.99 5.23 -20.34
N ASN A 851 4.75 5.51 -19.90
CA ASN A 851 4.20 5.00 -18.64
C ASN A 851 4.05 3.47 -18.60
N VAL A 852 3.86 2.83 -19.75
CA VAL A 852 3.73 1.36 -19.84
C VAL A 852 4.91 0.61 -19.22
N PHE A 853 6.11 1.19 -19.20
CA PHE A 853 7.29 0.61 -18.54
C PHE A 853 7.17 0.58 -17.01
N MET A 854 6.40 1.51 -16.42
CA MET A 854 6.18 1.54 -14.97
C MET A 854 5.36 0.34 -14.50
N MET A 855 4.51 -0.21 -15.36
CA MET A 855 3.67 -1.37 -15.04
C MET A 855 4.49 -2.65 -14.88
N THR A 856 5.69 -2.69 -15.45
CA THR A 856 6.63 -3.82 -15.39
C THR A 856 7.96 -3.43 -14.77
N ALA A 857 7.95 -2.44 -13.88
CA ALA A 857 9.17 -1.91 -13.28
C ALA A 857 9.85 -2.87 -12.29
N THR A 858 9.08 -3.78 -11.66
CA THR A 858 9.62 -4.75 -10.71
C THR A 858 9.71 -6.14 -11.34
N GLN A 859 10.65 -6.96 -10.86
CA GLN A 859 10.81 -8.34 -11.29
C GLN A 859 9.52 -9.17 -11.10
N ASP A 860 8.78 -8.93 -10.03
CA ASP A 860 7.49 -9.59 -9.77
C ASP A 860 6.41 -9.23 -10.79
N GLN A 861 6.36 -7.94 -11.15
CA GLN A 861 5.44 -7.45 -12.17
C GLN A 861 5.83 -7.98 -13.56
N GLN A 862 7.11 -7.93 -13.94
CA GLN A 862 7.59 -8.49 -15.20
C GLN A 862 7.19 -9.95 -15.36
N LEU A 863 7.46 -10.76 -14.35
CA LEU A 863 7.08 -12.18 -14.36
C LEU A 863 5.57 -12.36 -14.44
N GLY A 864 4.82 -11.64 -13.63
CA GLY A 864 3.37 -11.74 -13.59
C GLY A 864 2.70 -11.32 -14.89
N TYR A 865 3.11 -10.17 -15.47
CA TYR A 865 2.59 -9.71 -16.77
C TYR A 865 2.98 -10.63 -17.94
N ALA A 866 4.15 -11.26 -17.89
CA ALA A 866 4.55 -12.26 -18.88
C ALA A 866 3.66 -13.53 -18.79
N MET A 867 3.32 -13.97 -17.57
CA MET A 867 2.38 -15.08 -17.37
C MET A 867 0.95 -14.72 -17.81
N ASP A 868 0.52 -13.48 -17.55
CA ASP A 868 -0.78 -12.97 -18.06
C ASP A 868 -0.80 -12.91 -19.58
N SER A 869 0.31 -12.54 -20.22
CA SER A 869 0.44 -12.57 -21.69
C SER A 869 0.27 -13.98 -22.25
N GLN A 870 0.81 -15.00 -21.57
CA GLN A 870 0.56 -16.40 -21.93
C GLN A 870 -0.90 -16.80 -21.75
N TRP A 871 -1.55 -16.32 -20.67
CA TRP A 871 -2.96 -16.60 -20.40
C TRP A 871 -3.90 -15.99 -21.45
N HIS A 872 -3.58 -14.77 -21.91
CA HIS A 872 -4.31 -14.07 -22.96
C HIS A 872 -3.90 -14.48 -24.38
N HIS A 873 -2.85 -15.30 -24.55
CA HIS A 873 -2.25 -15.62 -25.85
C HIS A 873 -1.78 -14.38 -26.62
N THR A 874 -1.16 -13.42 -25.94
CA THR A 874 -0.64 -12.18 -26.51
C THR A 874 0.88 -12.16 -26.47
N PRO A 875 1.55 -11.28 -27.29
CA PRO A 875 2.94 -10.93 -27.07
C PRO A 875 3.16 -10.38 -25.65
N GLU A 876 4.43 -10.21 -25.27
CA GLU A 876 4.82 -9.58 -24.03
C GLU A 876 4.11 -8.21 -23.91
N PHE A 877 3.56 -7.94 -22.70
CA PHE A 877 2.62 -6.83 -22.50
C PHE A 877 3.17 -5.47 -22.88
N THR A 878 4.38 -5.12 -22.44
CA THR A 878 4.99 -3.81 -22.69
C THR A 878 5.24 -3.61 -24.17
N LYS A 879 5.76 -4.65 -24.84
CA LYS A 879 5.99 -4.63 -26.29
C LYS A 879 4.68 -4.51 -27.05
N MET A 880 3.68 -5.32 -26.69
CA MET A 880 2.35 -5.29 -27.33
C MET A 880 1.71 -3.91 -27.22
N MET A 881 1.69 -3.34 -26.01
CA MET A 881 1.08 -2.03 -25.79
C MET A 881 1.78 -0.93 -26.57
N ARG A 882 3.11 -0.90 -26.59
CA ARG A 882 3.85 0.10 -27.36
C ARG A 882 3.65 -0.05 -28.86
N ASP A 883 3.68 -1.27 -29.37
CA ASP A 883 3.44 -1.55 -30.79
C ASP A 883 2.02 -1.11 -31.22
N ASN A 884 1.03 -1.38 -30.39
CA ASN A 884 -0.36 -0.98 -30.65
C ASN A 884 -0.53 0.55 -30.53
N LEU A 885 -0.05 1.17 -29.44
CA LEU A 885 -0.15 2.62 -29.24
C LEU A 885 0.57 3.42 -30.34
N SER A 886 1.69 2.92 -30.85
CA SER A 886 2.43 3.59 -31.92
C SER A 886 1.67 3.65 -33.27
N LYS A 887 0.79 2.68 -33.51
CA LYS A 887 -0.04 2.56 -34.73
C LYS A 887 -1.43 3.17 -34.58
N LEU A 888 -1.85 3.44 -33.33
CA LEU A 888 -3.19 3.89 -33.01
C LEU A 888 -3.44 5.30 -33.52
N SER A 889 -4.52 5.50 -34.23
CA SER A 889 -5.01 6.82 -34.64
C SER A 889 -6.10 7.36 -33.72
N LEU A 890 -6.34 8.66 -33.74
CA LEU A 890 -7.47 9.29 -33.06
C LEU A 890 -8.81 8.67 -33.49
N ALA A 891 -8.95 8.35 -34.79
CA ALA A 891 -10.16 7.75 -35.33
C ALA A 891 -10.40 6.36 -34.72
N ASP A 892 -9.37 5.54 -34.54
CA ASP A 892 -9.48 4.22 -33.92
C ASP A 892 -9.93 4.33 -32.47
N VAL A 893 -9.38 5.28 -31.70
CA VAL A 893 -9.75 5.51 -30.29
C VAL A 893 -11.22 5.93 -30.19
N ASN A 894 -11.62 6.93 -30.98
CA ASN A 894 -13.00 7.43 -30.94
C ASN A 894 -14.01 6.38 -31.44
N ALA A 895 -13.63 5.54 -32.42
CA ALA A 895 -14.44 4.42 -32.86
C ALA A 895 -14.58 3.34 -31.77
N ALA A 896 -13.51 3.00 -31.07
CA ALA A 896 -13.53 2.05 -29.96
C ALA A 896 -14.38 2.56 -28.78
N ILE A 897 -14.24 3.83 -28.40
CA ILE A 897 -15.09 4.47 -27.38
C ILE A 897 -16.56 4.29 -27.75
N LYS A 898 -16.96 4.71 -28.94
CA LYS A 898 -18.37 4.66 -29.41
C LYS A 898 -18.90 3.24 -29.54
N LYS A 899 -18.04 2.28 -29.87
CA LYS A 899 -18.39 0.87 -30.02
C LYS A 899 -18.67 0.16 -28.70
N HIS A 900 -17.86 0.46 -27.67
CA HIS A 900 -17.83 -0.32 -26.44
C HIS A 900 -18.42 0.39 -25.23
N LEU A 901 -18.58 1.72 -25.27
CA LEU A 901 -19.01 2.50 -24.11
C LEU A 901 -20.31 3.25 -24.38
N SER A 902 -21.13 3.36 -23.33
CA SER A 902 -22.40 4.11 -23.34
C SER A 902 -22.52 4.91 -22.05
N ALA A 903 -22.75 6.19 -22.14
CA ALA A 903 -23.01 7.04 -20.97
C ALA A 903 -24.46 6.96 -20.46
N ASP A 904 -25.37 6.37 -21.26
CA ASP A 904 -26.79 6.30 -20.94
C ASP A 904 -27.18 5.01 -20.22
N ASN A 905 -26.38 3.93 -20.35
CA ASN A 905 -26.73 2.59 -19.90
C ASN A 905 -25.71 2.07 -18.89
N LEU A 906 -25.85 2.48 -17.63
CA LEU A 906 -24.89 2.19 -16.58
C LEU A 906 -25.57 1.59 -15.33
N SER A 907 -24.90 0.65 -14.70
CA SER A 907 -25.16 0.27 -13.32
C SER A 907 -24.42 1.23 -12.40
N VAL A 908 -25.07 1.71 -11.33
CA VAL A 908 -24.53 2.67 -10.37
C VAL A 908 -24.74 2.10 -8.98
N VAL A 909 -23.68 2.06 -8.19
CA VAL A 909 -23.73 1.70 -6.76
C VAL A 909 -23.29 2.89 -5.93
N ILE A 910 -24.09 3.26 -4.95
CA ILE A 910 -23.86 4.40 -4.06
C ILE A 910 -23.90 3.91 -2.62
N ILE A 911 -22.88 4.21 -1.84
CA ILE A 911 -22.89 3.96 -0.39
C ILE A 911 -23.24 5.28 0.30
N ALA A 912 -24.39 5.35 0.95
CA ALA A 912 -24.87 6.59 1.55
C ALA A 912 -25.62 6.33 2.86
N LYS A 913 -25.68 7.36 3.72
CA LYS A 913 -26.42 7.30 5.00
C LYS A 913 -27.92 7.52 4.79
N ASP A 914 -28.27 8.56 4.08
CA ASP A 914 -29.67 8.99 3.92
C ASP A 914 -30.20 8.53 2.55
N ALA A 915 -30.31 7.19 2.39
CA ALA A 915 -30.62 6.55 1.10
C ALA A 915 -31.98 6.96 0.52
N ALA A 916 -32.98 7.13 1.38
CA ALA A 916 -34.33 7.54 0.95
C ALA A 916 -34.35 8.97 0.39
N ASP A 917 -33.65 9.93 1.04
CA ASP A 917 -33.53 11.30 0.57
C ASP A 917 -32.75 11.38 -0.75
N LEU A 918 -31.65 10.66 -0.84
CA LEU A 918 -30.86 10.60 -2.07
C LEU A 918 -31.67 9.97 -3.21
N LYS A 919 -32.41 8.88 -2.97
CA LYS A 919 -33.33 8.30 -3.96
C LYS A 919 -34.37 9.33 -4.43
N ALA A 920 -35.01 10.03 -3.51
CA ALA A 920 -36.02 11.04 -3.86
C ALA A 920 -35.42 12.14 -4.75
N LYS A 921 -34.21 12.63 -4.43
CA LYS A 921 -33.50 13.65 -5.22
C LYS A 921 -33.10 13.15 -6.60
N LEU A 922 -32.61 11.92 -6.72
CA LEU A 922 -32.22 11.32 -7.99
C LEU A 922 -33.43 11.11 -8.91
N VAL A 923 -34.54 10.57 -8.39
CA VAL A 923 -35.78 10.32 -9.14
C VAL A 923 -36.49 11.62 -9.56
N ALA A 924 -36.46 12.64 -8.68
CA ALA A 924 -37.02 13.95 -9.00
C ALA A 924 -36.15 14.76 -9.96
N ASP A 925 -35.00 14.29 -10.33
CA ASP A 925 -33.96 15.09 -11.03
C ASP A 925 -33.73 16.45 -10.34
N ALA A 926 -33.75 16.45 -9.01
CA ALA A 926 -33.58 17.66 -8.23
C ALA A 926 -32.26 18.37 -8.60
N GLU A 927 -32.27 19.69 -8.64
CA GLU A 927 -31.03 20.45 -8.88
C GLU A 927 -30.00 20.13 -7.82
N SER A 928 -28.73 20.04 -8.21
CA SER A 928 -27.61 19.78 -7.30
C SER A 928 -26.61 20.94 -7.32
N PRO A 929 -26.94 22.08 -6.66
CA PRO A 929 -26.03 23.20 -6.58
C PRO A 929 -24.83 22.87 -5.73
N ILE A 930 -23.65 23.25 -6.18
CA ILE A 930 -22.43 23.20 -5.38
C ILE A 930 -22.23 24.50 -4.62
N LYS A 931 -21.81 24.40 -3.36
CA LYS A 931 -21.43 25.55 -2.54
C LYS A 931 -19.91 25.59 -2.40
N TYR A 932 -19.33 26.70 -2.81
CA TYR A 932 -17.90 26.97 -2.67
C TYR A 932 -17.63 27.86 -1.46
N ASN A 933 -16.53 27.64 -0.76
CA ASN A 933 -16.10 28.50 0.34
C ASN A 933 -15.03 29.50 -0.11
N SER A 934 -14.73 29.56 -1.41
CA SER A 934 -13.85 30.54 -2.05
C SER A 934 -14.46 30.97 -3.38
N ASP A 935 -14.10 32.16 -3.86
CA ASP A 935 -14.51 32.63 -5.17
C ASP A 935 -14.02 31.67 -6.25
N LYS A 936 -14.85 31.45 -7.25
CA LYS A 936 -14.53 30.61 -8.41
C LYS A 936 -14.70 31.42 -9.70
N PRO A 937 -13.97 31.06 -10.77
CA PRO A 937 -14.15 31.67 -12.07
C PRO A 937 -15.62 31.64 -12.52
N LYS A 938 -16.08 32.69 -13.16
CA LYS A 938 -17.48 32.79 -13.60
C LYS A 938 -17.85 31.66 -14.57
N GLU A 939 -16.92 31.27 -15.42
CA GLU A 939 -17.08 30.17 -16.40
C GLU A 939 -17.38 28.85 -15.71
N LEU A 940 -16.71 28.55 -14.58
CA LEU A 940 -16.97 27.35 -13.80
C LEU A 940 -18.35 27.41 -13.12
N LEU A 941 -18.72 28.57 -12.58
CA LEU A 941 -20.02 28.76 -11.93
C LEU A 941 -21.18 28.62 -12.95
N ASP A 942 -21.01 29.20 -14.15
CA ASP A 942 -21.98 29.06 -15.24
C ASP A 942 -22.12 27.60 -15.72
N GLU A 943 -20.99 26.90 -15.82
CA GLU A 943 -20.96 25.46 -16.13
C GLU A 943 -21.66 24.63 -15.05
N ASP A 944 -21.42 24.92 -13.77
CA ASP A 944 -22.05 24.24 -12.65
C ASP A 944 -23.57 24.41 -12.63
N GLN A 945 -24.09 25.56 -13.06
CA GLN A 945 -25.52 25.77 -13.25
C GLN A 945 -26.09 24.83 -14.33
N VAL A 946 -25.34 24.56 -15.39
CA VAL A 946 -25.76 23.65 -16.46
C VAL A 946 -25.67 22.20 -15.98
N ILE A 947 -24.53 21.81 -15.38
CA ILE A 947 -24.30 20.45 -14.90
C ILE A 947 -25.26 20.12 -13.75
N GLY A 948 -25.46 21.01 -12.79
CA GLY A 948 -26.37 20.82 -11.66
C GLY A 948 -27.82 20.61 -12.05
N LYS A 949 -28.21 21.02 -13.27
CA LYS A 949 -29.55 20.82 -13.87
C LYS A 949 -29.61 19.68 -14.90
N ARG A 950 -28.48 19.01 -15.22
CA ARG A 950 -28.45 17.89 -16.14
C ARG A 950 -29.46 16.83 -15.70
N LYS A 951 -30.34 16.44 -16.62
CA LYS A 951 -31.32 15.38 -16.38
C LYS A 951 -30.64 14.02 -16.39
N LEU A 952 -30.81 13.26 -15.31
CA LEU A 952 -30.37 11.86 -15.20
C LEU A 952 -31.43 10.89 -15.69
N ASN A 953 -32.68 11.32 -15.71
CA ASN A 953 -33.85 10.53 -16.17
C ASN A 953 -33.97 9.18 -15.46
N ILE A 954 -33.61 9.13 -14.18
CA ILE A 954 -33.66 7.90 -13.38
C ILE A 954 -35.10 7.64 -12.94
N LYS A 955 -35.66 6.51 -13.35
CA LYS A 955 -37.00 6.10 -12.95
C LYS A 955 -37.01 5.56 -11.53
N ALA A 956 -38.12 5.72 -10.81
CA ALA A 956 -38.25 5.27 -9.42
C ALA A 956 -38.02 3.75 -9.24
N GLU A 957 -38.46 2.96 -10.20
CA GLU A 957 -38.28 1.50 -10.26
C GLU A 957 -36.82 1.07 -10.57
N ALA A 958 -36.02 1.97 -11.16
CA ALA A 958 -34.61 1.73 -11.44
C ALA A 958 -33.70 2.04 -10.20
N VAL A 959 -34.27 2.53 -9.08
CA VAL A 959 -33.52 2.82 -7.86
C VAL A 959 -33.93 1.87 -6.74
N SER A 960 -33.04 0.98 -6.36
CA SER A 960 -33.19 0.12 -5.19
C SER A 960 -32.44 0.69 -3.97
N ILE A 961 -32.94 0.39 -2.77
CA ILE A 961 -32.23 0.65 -1.51
C ILE A 961 -31.99 -0.69 -0.85
N THR A 962 -30.73 -0.98 -0.56
CA THR A 962 -30.30 -2.21 0.11
C THR A 962 -29.62 -1.86 1.43
N PRO A 963 -30.13 -2.32 2.60
CA PRO A 963 -29.40 -2.18 3.86
C PRO A 963 -28.03 -2.89 3.76
N ALA A 964 -26.97 -2.26 4.29
CA ALA A 964 -25.63 -2.86 4.27
C ALA A 964 -25.57 -4.25 4.88
N SER A 965 -26.42 -4.55 5.88
CA SER A 965 -26.54 -5.88 6.50
C SER A 965 -26.95 -7.00 5.54
N LYS A 966 -27.63 -6.69 4.44
CA LYS A 966 -28.06 -7.67 3.42
C LYS A 966 -27.06 -7.86 2.29
N VAL A 967 -26.06 -6.99 2.20
CA VAL A 967 -25.06 -7.09 1.14
C VAL A 967 -24.17 -8.31 1.38
N PHE A 968 -24.02 -9.16 0.38
CA PHE A 968 -23.27 -10.43 0.42
C PHE A 968 -23.76 -11.40 1.52
N ALA A 969 -25.02 -11.31 1.94
CA ALA A 969 -25.58 -12.22 2.93
C ALA A 969 -25.87 -13.62 2.36
N ASP A 970 -26.42 -13.68 1.12
CA ASP A 970 -26.82 -14.88 0.40
C ASP A 970 -25.86 -15.25 -0.72
#